data_f327eecb092f9e7f0456664721a0d8ba
#
_entry.id   f327eecb092f9e7f0456664721a0d8ba
#
_cell.length_a   1.000
_cell.length_b   1.000
_cell.length_c   1.000
_cell.angle_alpha   90.00
_cell.angle_beta   90.00
_cell.angle_gamma   90.00
#
_symmetry.space_group_name_H-M   'P 1'
#
loop_
_entity.id
_entity.type
_entity.pdbx_description
1 polymer ?
#
loop_
_entity_poly.entity_id
_entity_poly.type
_entity_poly.pdbx_seq_one_letter_code
_entity_poly.pdbx_strand_id
1 'polypeptide(L)'
;MATPYYIPETNVPLPPKGAEVITTACDYCIVACGYKVYRWPVAGGHDGGPKAEENAFDANFPVEALGPWVAPNQHNIVLHKGDPHHVVIIPDKDTKFVNTDGDSSLRGGCIAQKCYNPQKPTRDRLKSPLIRIYGILQPVRWEFALDVAAEVGNYVRTAHGANAYGVKTYSYQYIENTYAITKYALRHVNTANFTFHDTPSDVSSTPGFRDAGFDNFGPAYEDWMNAETLLICGTDPYETKTILWTQWIMKGIQNGQKCIMMNPRRTAGVAYAEKNGGLWLDVNLGTDLLVVNAIARIIVENGWQDAEWIKNWVNNKWGSSSGFGQGTRNTPWQWRTTWGKFQTDGFDDWKKWLLAQDEFKPEYAAKVAGIDVQKIRTAAEWMAKPKSGKHPKTSIMIEKGFYWSNNTGNTQAISALGIIVGAGGRPAQVIGRAGGHQRGGQRGGKYPRNKSPMKVPGRRRRALDTDTWTMSGHTRFAHVIGTTWIQSMCGSQQLAQRFEELTVGNPHQVRSYDKQDIIDTLKLRADSGGMVVINQDIYLVDPIGNRYADIIFPAATWGEETFMRANGERRLRLYNKFYDAPGEAKPDWWIIAELAKRMGFDGFDWKNSNDVAEESARFSRGSRKDFNMIKVAAHREGKTLHQKLGEFGTNGIQGPVFMEDDGTLVGTKRLHDTTRKLSETGPAAGNVFNKKLTHFNSQTGRCNLQKSPWSLFSDYWEWMKPKGNELWCTSGRTNERWQSGFDDRRRPYVVQRWPDNYVEMHPDDAKARGIESGDTLMVYSDRVPSLKETTLGVEGSDYSFSGQMKAGNVELTRAAVTGVAMV
;
A
#
# COMPACT_ATOMS: atom_id res chain seq x y z
N MET A 1 29.66 -6.81 -26.37
CA MET A 1 28.22 -7.03 -26.19
C MET A 1 28.04 -7.64 -24.83
N ALA A 2 27.33 -6.97 -23.94
CA ALA A 2 27.01 -7.59 -22.65
C ALA A 2 26.18 -8.84 -22.92
N THR A 3 26.58 -9.96 -22.35
CA THR A 3 25.80 -11.20 -22.40
C THR A 3 24.41 -10.87 -21.83
N PRO A 4 23.31 -11.16 -22.53
CA PRO A 4 22.01 -10.87 -21.98
C PRO A 4 21.88 -11.58 -20.63
N TYR A 5 21.39 -10.88 -19.63
CA TYR A 5 21.16 -11.41 -18.29
C TYR A 5 20.26 -12.65 -18.28
N TYR A 6 19.56 -12.83 -19.36
CA TYR A 6 18.59 -13.87 -19.53
C TYR A 6 18.64 -14.39 -20.98
N ILE A 7 19.02 -15.63 -21.10
CA ILE A 7 18.87 -16.39 -22.34
C ILE A 7 17.63 -17.24 -22.13
N PRO A 8 16.57 -17.07 -22.95
CA PRO A 8 15.42 -17.96 -22.91
C PRO A 8 15.90 -19.40 -23.07
N GLU A 9 15.74 -20.16 -22.00
CA GLU A 9 16.02 -21.60 -22.11
C GLU A 9 14.86 -22.25 -22.83
N THR A 10 15.16 -22.95 -23.91
CA THR A 10 14.15 -23.71 -24.65
C THR A 10 13.71 -24.98 -23.91
N ASN A 11 14.46 -25.35 -22.87
CA ASN A 11 14.24 -26.54 -22.03
C ASN A 11 14.19 -26.16 -20.56
N VAL A 12 13.04 -25.67 -20.09
CA VAL A 12 12.82 -25.52 -18.64
C VAL A 12 12.54 -26.91 -18.06
N PRO A 13 13.26 -27.34 -17.01
CA PRO A 13 13.00 -28.64 -16.41
C PRO A 13 11.58 -28.68 -15.86
N LEU A 14 10.87 -29.77 -16.14
CA LEU A 14 9.55 -30.05 -15.59
C LEU A 14 9.68 -30.69 -14.20
N PRO A 15 8.81 -30.36 -13.26
CA PRO A 15 8.82 -31.03 -11.95
C PRO A 15 8.41 -32.50 -12.09
N PRO A 16 9.23 -33.45 -11.58
CA PRO A 16 8.88 -34.87 -11.60
C PRO A 16 7.71 -35.18 -10.67
N LYS A 17 7.10 -36.36 -10.82
CA LYS A 17 5.98 -36.83 -9.95
C LYS A 17 6.26 -36.74 -8.46
N GLY A 18 7.50 -36.93 -8.02
CA GLY A 18 7.92 -36.86 -6.64
C GLY A 18 8.35 -35.45 -6.16
N ALA A 19 8.19 -34.42 -6.99
CA ALA A 19 8.48 -33.05 -6.56
C ALA A 19 7.61 -32.62 -5.38
N GLU A 20 8.24 -31.97 -4.41
CA GLU A 20 7.52 -31.38 -3.28
C GLU A 20 6.68 -30.20 -3.75
N VAL A 21 5.41 -30.18 -3.37
CA VAL A 21 4.46 -29.11 -3.73
C VAL A 21 4.16 -28.26 -2.52
N ILE A 22 4.50 -26.98 -2.60
CA ILE A 22 4.35 -26.00 -1.53
C ILE A 22 3.41 -24.88 -1.98
N THR A 23 2.40 -24.57 -1.17
CA THR A 23 1.49 -23.45 -1.46
C THR A 23 2.07 -22.13 -0.98
N THR A 24 1.87 -21.06 -1.75
CA THR A 24 2.25 -19.70 -1.39
C THR A 24 1.32 -18.70 -2.08
N ALA A 25 1.59 -17.42 -1.95
CA ALA A 25 0.91 -16.38 -2.72
C ALA A 25 1.94 -15.42 -3.32
N CYS A 26 1.54 -14.77 -4.41
CA CYS A 26 2.34 -13.72 -5.06
C CYS A 26 2.68 -12.63 -4.06
N ASP A 27 3.94 -12.21 -4.05
CA ASP A 27 4.45 -11.21 -3.11
C ASP A 27 4.20 -9.75 -3.55
N TYR A 28 3.73 -9.53 -4.75
CA TYR A 28 3.63 -8.17 -5.31
C TYR A 28 2.34 -7.43 -4.91
N CYS A 29 1.41 -7.26 -5.84
CA CYS A 29 0.29 -6.34 -5.66
C CYS A 29 -0.73 -6.81 -4.60
N ILE A 30 -1.69 -5.94 -4.32
CA ILE A 30 -2.77 -6.14 -3.34
C ILE A 30 -3.61 -7.40 -3.59
N VAL A 31 -3.62 -7.90 -4.82
CA VAL A 31 -4.44 -9.05 -5.23
C VAL A 31 -3.96 -10.34 -4.58
N ALA A 32 -2.63 -10.52 -4.47
CA ALA A 32 -2.01 -11.70 -3.87
C ALA A 32 -2.53 -12.99 -4.48
N CYS A 33 -2.29 -13.21 -5.76
CA CYS A 33 -2.66 -14.45 -6.46
C CYS A 33 -2.06 -15.68 -5.77
N GLY A 34 -2.79 -16.78 -5.73
CA GLY A 34 -2.30 -18.06 -5.18
C GLY A 34 -1.34 -18.74 -6.15
N TYR A 35 -0.29 -19.31 -5.60
CA TYR A 35 0.75 -20.01 -6.36
C TYR A 35 1.11 -21.34 -5.72
N LYS A 36 1.54 -22.30 -6.57
CA LYS A 36 2.22 -23.53 -6.18
C LYS A 36 3.70 -23.43 -6.55
N VAL A 37 4.55 -23.87 -5.65
CA VAL A 37 5.99 -24.06 -5.84
C VAL A 37 6.26 -25.55 -5.89
N TYR A 38 6.82 -26.00 -7.02
CA TYR A 38 7.29 -27.36 -7.20
C TYR A 38 8.80 -27.35 -6.98
N ARG A 39 9.29 -28.16 -6.05
CA ARG A 39 10.72 -28.21 -5.66
C ARG A 39 11.26 -29.62 -5.71
N TRP A 40 12.44 -29.80 -6.33
CA TRP A 40 13.16 -31.07 -6.38
C TRP A 40 14.66 -30.84 -6.45
N PRO A 41 15.51 -31.82 -5.99
CA PRO A 41 16.97 -31.67 -6.01
C PRO A 41 17.53 -31.52 -7.42
N VAL A 42 18.60 -30.73 -7.57
CA VAL A 42 19.38 -30.66 -8.82
C VAL A 42 20.27 -31.89 -8.94
N ALA A 43 20.99 -32.24 -7.85
CA ALA A 43 21.87 -33.41 -7.83
C ALA A 43 21.09 -34.67 -7.40
N GLY A 44 21.19 -35.73 -8.19
CA GLY A 44 20.50 -37.01 -7.94
C GLY A 44 18.98 -36.94 -8.15
N GLY A 45 18.45 -35.80 -8.61
CA GLY A 45 17.07 -35.67 -9.04
C GLY A 45 16.91 -35.97 -10.54
N HIS A 46 15.72 -36.35 -10.94
CA HIS A 46 15.34 -36.52 -12.36
C HIS A 46 14.28 -35.49 -12.69
N ASP A 47 14.40 -34.79 -13.80
CA ASP A 47 13.36 -33.92 -14.32
C ASP A 47 12.18 -34.75 -14.81
N GLY A 48 10.98 -34.15 -14.73
CA GLY A 48 9.76 -34.75 -15.27
C GLY A 48 9.78 -34.79 -16.79
N GLY A 49 9.14 -35.81 -17.36
CA GLY A 49 8.94 -35.92 -18.79
C GLY A 49 7.67 -35.23 -19.30
N PRO A 50 7.47 -35.20 -20.64
CA PRO A 50 6.35 -34.50 -21.25
C PRO A 50 4.98 -35.19 -21.08
N LYS A 51 4.96 -36.45 -20.64
CA LYS A 51 3.71 -37.16 -20.43
C LYS A 51 3.14 -36.91 -19.03
N ALA A 52 1.83 -36.97 -18.92
CA ALA A 52 1.13 -36.73 -17.65
C ALA A 52 1.63 -37.62 -16.51
N GLU A 53 1.96 -38.87 -16.79
CA GLU A 53 2.50 -39.81 -15.78
C GLU A 53 3.95 -39.49 -15.37
N GLU A 54 4.66 -38.65 -16.09
CA GLU A 54 6.08 -38.36 -15.88
C GLU A 54 6.32 -37.03 -15.13
N ASN A 55 5.27 -36.17 -14.99
CA ASN A 55 5.41 -34.84 -14.37
C ASN A 55 4.37 -34.59 -13.29
N ALA A 56 4.68 -33.69 -12.37
CA ALA A 56 3.82 -33.32 -11.26
C ALA A 56 2.61 -32.47 -11.64
N PHE A 57 2.48 -32.07 -12.88
CA PHE A 57 1.34 -31.31 -13.38
C PHE A 57 0.17 -32.20 -13.81
N ASP A 58 0.39 -33.52 -13.91
CA ASP A 58 -0.59 -34.48 -14.44
C ASP A 58 -1.10 -34.09 -15.83
N ALA A 59 -0.22 -33.53 -16.65
CA ALA A 59 -0.57 -32.97 -17.96
C ALA A 59 0.39 -33.45 -19.07
N ASN A 60 -0.16 -33.73 -20.24
CA ASN A 60 0.62 -33.98 -21.45
C ASN A 60 1.04 -32.65 -22.08
N PHE A 61 2.31 -32.51 -22.39
CA PHE A 61 2.83 -31.32 -23.03
C PHE A 61 2.93 -31.52 -24.53
N PRO A 62 2.34 -30.68 -25.36
CA PRO A 62 2.51 -30.69 -26.80
C PRO A 62 3.91 -30.18 -27.15
N VAL A 63 4.85 -31.08 -27.31
CA VAL A 63 6.26 -30.78 -27.58
C VAL A 63 6.46 -29.98 -28.87
N GLU A 64 5.53 -30.10 -29.83
CA GLU A 64 5.72 -29.55 -31.17
C GLU A 64 5.09 -28.16 -31.38
N ALA A 65 4.07 -27.77 -30.62
CA ALA A 65 3.27 -26.60 -30.97
C ALA A 65 3.60 -25.33 -30.13
N LEU A 66 4.02 -25.45 -28.89
CA LEU A 66 4.07 -24.32 -27.95
C LEU A 66 5.39 -24.20 -27.17
N GLY A 67 6.35 -25.12 -27.39
CA GLY A 67 7.49 -25.21 -26.49
C GLY A 67 7.08 -25.60 -25.06
N PRO A 68 7.97 -25.49 -24.06
CA PRO A 68 7.62 -25.82 -22.68
C PRO A 68 6.51 -24.91 -22.19
N TRP A 69 5.47 -25.50 -21.62
CA TRP A 69 4.35 -24.81 -21.01
C TRP A 69 4.77 -23.92 -19.83
N VAL A 70 5.87 -24.28 -19.18
CA VAL A 70 6.48 -23.49 -18.12
C VAL A 70 7.48 -22.53 -18.74
N ALA A 71 7.22 -21.25 -18.60
CA ALA A 71 8.13 -20.23 -19.10
C ALA A 71 9.40 -20.17 -18.24
N PRO A 72 10.56 -19.82 -18.83
CA PRO A 72 11.83 -19.69 -18.10
C PRO A 72 11.75 -18.77 -16.88
N ASN A 73 10.92 -17.75 -16.93
CA ASN A 73 10.68 -16.80 -15.83
C ASN A 73 9.96 -17.43 -14.61
N GLN A 74 9.42 -18.62 -14.77
CA GLN A 74 8.74 -19.39 -13.73
C GLN A 74 9.64 -20.41 -13.06
N HIS A 75 10.87 -20.59 -13.56
CA HIS A 75 11.89 -21.50 -13.02
C HIS A 75 13.05 -20.73 -12.39
N ASN A 76 13.65 -21.32 -11.35
CA ASN A 76 14.90 -20.87 -10.77
C ASN A 76 15.61 -22.04 -10.03
N ILE A 77 16.86 -21.81 -9.62
CA ILE A 77 17.61 -22.69 -8.72
C ILE A 77 17.82 -21.96 -7.41
N VAL A 78 17.52 -22.64 -6.30
CA VAL A 78 17.62 -22.08 -4.94
C VAL A 78 18.39 -23.06 -4.03
N LEU A 79 18.83 -22.61 -2.86
CA LEU A 79 19.32 -23.53 -1.82
C LEU A 79 18.16 -23.96 -0.93
N HIS A 80 18.11 -25.25 -0.62
CA HIS A 80 17.27 -25.80 0.40
C HIS A 80 18.08 -26.78 1.25
N LYS A 81 18.18 -26.47 2.56
CA LYS A 81 19.07 -27.17 3.50
C LYS A 81 20.52 -27.23 3.03
N GLY A 82 20.96 -26.17 2.37
CA GLY A 82 22.31 -26.03 1.82
C GLY A 82 22.53 -26.59 0.43
N ASP A 83 21.60 -27.41 -0.12
CA ASP A 83 21.72 -28.07 -1.40
C ASP A 83 20.95 -27.35 -2.51
N PRO A 84 21.47 -27.30 -3.76
CA PRO A 84 20.77 -26.76 -4.89
C PRO A 84 19.49 -27.52 -5.26
N HIS A 85 18.39 -26.81 -5.42
CA HIS A 85 17.09 -27.35 -5.83
C HIS A 85 16.51 -26.53 -6.98
N HIS A 86 15.92 -27.22 -7.94
CA HIS A 86 15.02 -26.59 -8.89
C HIS A 86 13.76 -26.11 -8.17
N VAL A 87 13.26 -24.95 -8.56
CA VAL A 87 11.91 -24.49 -8.22
C VAL A 87 11.17 -24.05 -9.48
N VAL A 88 9.96 -24.54 -9.66
CA VAL A 88 9.01 -24.04 -10.65
C VAL A 88 7.85 -23.41 -9.88
N ILE A 89 7.57 -22.13 -10.13
CA ILE A 89 6.59 -21.35 -9.40
C ILE A 89 5.51 -20.87 -10.37
N ILE A 90 4.34 -21.46 -10.26
CA ILE A 90 3.23 -21.20 -11.18
C ILE A 90 1.95 -20.80 -10.43
N PRO A 91 1.05 -20.04 -11.08
CA PRO A 91 -0.27 -19.76 -10.50
C PRO A 91 -1.02 -21.07 -10.23
N ASP A 92 -1.70 -21.12 -9.08
CA ASP A 92 -2.49 -22.27 -8.69
C ASP A 92 -3.84 -22.26 -9.42
N LYS A 93 -4.03 -23.18 -10.38
CA LYS A 93 -5.28 -23.35 -11.12
C LYS A 93 -6.45 -23.82 -10.26
N ASP A 94 -6.17 -24.41 -9.10
CA ASP A 94 -7.22 -24.96 -8.21
C ASP A 94 -7.76 -23.92 -7.25
N THR A 95 -7.23 -22.69 -7.26
CA THR A 95 -7.75 -21.61 -6.40
C THR A 95 -9.14 -21.17 -6.87
N LYS A 96 -10.09 -21.12 -5.92
CA LYS A 96 -11.48 -20.71 -6.18
C LYS A 96 -11.72 -19.22 -5.98
N PHE A 97 -10.72 -18.53 -5.43
CA PHE A 97 -10.77 -17.12 -5.11
C PHE A 97 -9.57 -16.40 -5.70
N VAL A 98 -9.70 -15.11 -5.95
CA VAL A 98 -8.65 -14.21 -6.42
C VAL A 98 -8.26 -14.47 -7.88
N ASN A 99 -7.32 -15.37 -8.16
CA ASN A 99 -6.89 -15.76 -9.53
C ASN A 99 -7.49 -17.11 -9.90
N THR A 100 -8.80 -17.15 -10.02
CA THR A 100 -9.50 -18.33 -10.54
C THR A 100 -8.90 -18.75 -11.90
N ASP A 101 -8.88 -20.03 -12.19
CA ASP A 101 -8.36 -20.62 -13.44
C ASP A 101 -6.83 -20.51 -13.60
N GLY A 102 -6.07 -20.10 -12.56
CA GLY A 102 -4.62 -20.07 -12.62
C GLY A 102 -4.00 -18.90 -13.37
N ASP A 103 -4.72 -17.79 -13.47
CA ASP A 103 -4.19 -16.58 -14.11
C ASP A 103 -3.10 -15.88 -13.29
N SER A 104 -2.20 -15.21 -13.99
CA SER A 104 -1.22 -14.30 -13.40
C SER A 104 -0.99 -13.05 -14.25
N SER A 105 -0.58 -11.96 -13.60
CA SER A 105 -0.03 -10.80 -14.31
C SER A 105 1.40 -11.11 -14.75
N LEU A 106 1.95 -10.29 -15.67
CA LEU A 106 3.36 -10.38 -16.08
C LEU A 106 4.32 -10.33 -14.88
N ARG A 107 4.05 -9.49 -13.88
CA ARG A 107 4.83 -9.47 -12.63
C ARG A 107 4.81 -10.81 -11.90
N GLY A 108 3.63 -11.37 -11.75
CA GLY A 108 3.45 -12.67 -11.10
C GLY A 108 4.05 -13.82 -11.90
N GLY A 109 3.94 -13.77 -13.21
CA GLY A 109 4.53 -14.76 -14.12
C GLY A 109 6.06 -14.82 -14.09
N CYS A 110 6.72 -13.76 -13.57
CA CYS A 110 8.16 -13.70 -13.40
C CYS A 110 8.61 -13.84 -11.94
N ILE A 111 7.75 -14.35 -11.05
CA ILE A 111 8.03 -14.34 -9.61
C ILE A 111 9.18 -15.26 -9.21
N ALA A 112 9.44 -16.34 -9.94
CA ALA A 112 10.58 -17.22 -9.66
C ALA A 112 11.92 -16.48 -9.77
N GLN A 113 12.02 -15.45 -10.60
CA GLN A 113 13.21 -14.60 -10.70
C GLN A 113 13.47 -13.78 -9.43
N LYS A 114 12.50 -13.70 -8.51
CA LYS A 114 12.68 -13.07 -7.19
C LYS A 114 13.56 -13.91 -6.27
N CYS A 115 13.58 -15.20 -6.42
CA CYS A 115 14.39 -16.10 -5.61
C CYS A 115 15.90 -15.86 -5.85
N TYR A 116 16.67 -15.91 -4.77
CA TYR A 116 18.13 -15.84 -4.88
C TYR A 116 18.69 -17.14 -5.45
N ASN A 117 19.39 -17.03 -6.59
CA ASN A 117 20.07 -18.14 -7.23
C ASN A 117 21.57 -18.11 -6.84
N PRO A 118 22.08 -19.10 -6.12
CA PRO A 118 23.48 -19.12 -5.70
C PRO A 118 24.46 -19.42 -6.83
N GLN A 119 24.00 -20.08 -7.91
CA GLN A 119 24.83 -20.47 -9.05
C GLN A 119 25.01 -19.35 -10.07
N LYS A 120 23.96 -18.56 -10.26
CA LYS A 120 23.96 -17.41 -11.17
C LYS A 120 23.34 -16.22 -10.45
N PRO A 121 24.06 -15.57 -9.51
CA PRO A 121 23.49 -14.52 -8.69
C PRO A 121 23.22 -13.27 -9.55
N THR A 122 21.99 -13.17 -10.02
CA THR A 122 21.49 -11.99 -10.75
C THR A 122 20.99 -10.89 -9.80
N ARG A 123 21.09 -11.14 -8.49
CA ARG A 123 20.53 -10.29 -7.45
C ARG A 123 21.59 -9.98 -6.40
N ASP A 124 21.69 -8.72 -6.07
CA ASP A 124 22.60 -8.15 -5.09
C ASP A 124 22.08 -8.26 -3.65
N ARG A 125 21.56 -9.44 -3.27
CA ARG A 125 21.03 -9.69 -1.94
C ARG A 125 22.10 -9.48 -0.85
N LEU A 126 21.71 -8.80 0.21
CA LEU A 126 22.51 -8.69 1.43
C LEU A 126 22.66 -10.06 2.09
N LYS A 127 23.86 -10.40 2.53
CA LYS A 127 24.21 -11.74 3.06
C LYS A 127 24.72 -11.71 4.49
N SER A 128 25.34 -10.61 4.91
CA SER A 128 25.90 -10.42 6.26
C SER A 128 25.61 -9.02 6.77
N PRO A 129 25.62 -8.79 8.09
CA PRO A 129 25.57 -7.45 8.64
C PRO A 129 26.80 -6.63 8.21
N LEU A 130 26.59 -5.32 7.97
CA LEU A 130 27.68 -4.43 7.57
C LEU A 130 27.72 -3.21 8.48
N ILE A 131 28.91 -2.69 8.71
CA ILE A 131 29.15 -1.38 9.37
C ILE A 131 29.99 -0.51 8.46
N ARG A 132 29.68 0.78 8.40
CA ARG A 132 30.43 1.76 7.61
C ARG A 132 31.65 2.24 8.40
N ILE A 133 32.85 1.87 7.92
CA ILE A 133 34.12 2.22 8.51
C ILE A 133 34.97 2.83 7.42
N TYR A 134 35.60 4.00 7.67
CA TYR A 134 36.33 4.78 6.65
C TYR A 134 35.48 5.05 5.38
N GLY A 135 34.18 5.24 5.54
CA GLY A 135 33.25 5.46 4.43
C GLY A 135 32.82 4.21 3.65
N ILE A 136 33.36 3.04 3.97
CA ILE A 136 33.15 1.77 3.26
C ILE A 136 32.33 0.82 4.15
N LEU A 137 31.34 0.15 3.58
CA LEU A 137 30.56 -0.88 4.27
C LEU A 137 31.41 -2.16 4.42
N GLN A 138 31.70 -2.54 5.65
CA GLN A 138 32.50 -3.70 6.02
C GLN A 138 31.64 -4.81 6.63
N PRO A 139 31.76 -6.07 6.20
CA PRO A 139 31.03 -7.17 6.81
C PRO A 139 31.53 -7.41 8.25
N VAL A 140 30.56 -7.63 9.15
CA VAL A 140 30.81 -7.91 10.56
C VAL A 140 29.91 -9.04 11.03
N ARG A 141 30.15 -9.60 12.23
CA ARG A 141 29.29 -10.60 12.84
C ARG A 141 28.01 -9.96 13.37
N TRP A 142 26.94 -10.73 13.43
CA TRP A 142 25.65 -10.27 13.96
C TRP A 142 25.76 -9.66 15.36
N GLU A 143 26.48 -10.33 16.28
CA GLU A 143 26.66 -9.87 17.66
C GLU A 143 27.27 -8.47 17.67
N PHE A 144 28.30 -8.26 16.86
CA PHE A 144 29.00 -6.98 16.79
C PHE A 144 28.08 -5.86 16.29
N ALA A 145 27.36 -6.10 15.19
CA ALA A 145 26.48 -5.09 14.62
C ALA A 145 25.26 -4.77 15.52
N LEU A 146 24.70 -5.79 16.15
CA LEU A 146 23.57 -5.64 17.09
C LEU A 146 23.98 -4.93 18.38
N ASP A 147 25.18 -5.22 18.93
CA ASP A 147 25.71 -4.55 20.12
C ASP A 147 25.90 -3.05 19.85
N VAL A 148 26.55 -2.69 18.73
CA VAL A 148 26.74 -1.29 18.32
C VAL A 148 25.39 -0.58 18.17
N ALA A 149 24.44 -1.22 17.46
CA ALA A 149 23.11 -0.65 17.24
C ALA A 149 22.33 -0.46 18.54
N ALA A 150 22.39 -1.46 19.45
CA ALA A 150 21.68 -1.41 20.72
C ALA A 150 22.24 -0.33 21.65
N GLU A 151 23.57 -0.24 21.76
CA GLU A 151 24.20 0.72 22.65
C GLU A 151 24.00 2.16 22.19
N VAL A 152 24.23 2.45 20.90
CA VAL A 152 23.98 3.78 20.33
C VAL A 152 22.48 4.12 20.37
N GLY A 153 21.59 3.16 20.05
CA GLY A 153 20.16 3.35 20.12
C GLY A 153 19.65 3.65 21.53
N ASN A 154 20.15 2.93 22.54
CA ASN A 154 19.84 3.20 23.96
C ASN A 154 20.36 4.57 24.41
N TYR A 155 21.58 4.92 24.02
CA TYR A 155 22.15 6.21 24.29
C TYR A 155 21.27 7.34 23.74
N VAL A 156 20.96 7.31 22.46
CA VAL A 156 20.10 8.33 21.83
C VAL A 156 18.75 8.43 22.52
N ARG A 157 18.12 7.28 22.83
CA ARG A 157 16.81 7.24 23.51
C ARG A 157 16.86 7.86 24.91
N THR A 158 17.94 7.68 25.64
CA THR A 158 18.10 8.19 27.01
C THR A 158 18.62 9.63 27.06
N ALA A 159 19.64 9.97 26.27
CA ALA A 159 20.25 11.29 26.25
C ALA A 159 19.40 12.34 25.49
N HIS A 160 18.80 11.97 24.35
CA HIS A 160 18.02 12.87 23.50
C HIS A 160 16.51 12.62 23.55
N GLY A 161 16.07 11.63 24.33
CA GLY A 161 14.68 11.26 24.48
C GLY A 161 14.16 10.29 23.41
N ALA A 162 13.09 9.59 23.74
CA ALA A 162 12.53 8.53 22.88
C ALA A 162 12.19 8.99 21.45
N ASN A 163 11.81 10.23 21.25
CA ASN A 163 11.44 10.77 19.93
C ASN A 163 12.64 11.08 19.03
N ALA A 164 13.85 11.13 19.59
CA ALA A 164 15.07 11.20 18.79
C ALA A 164 15.38 9.88 18.06
N TYR A 165 14.75 8.78 18.51
CA TYR A 165 14.78 7.48 17.87
C TYR A 165 13.63 7.36 16.87
N GLY A 166 13.91 7.52 15.58
CA GLY A 166 12.95 7.38 14.51
C GLY A 166 12.89 5.96 13.95
N VAL A 167 11.70 5.46 13.69
CA VAL A 167 11.51 4.17 13.01
C VAL A 167 10.62 4.36 11.79
N LYS A 168 11.17 4.08 10.62
CA LYS A 168 10.47 4.13 9.33
C LYS A 168 10.32 2.72 8.78
N THR A 169 9.08 2.29 8.59
CA THR A 169 8.77 0.98 7.99
C THR A 169 7.55 1.06 7.07
N TYR A 170 7.17 -0.05 6.46
CA TYR A 170 6.06 -0.10 5.53
C TYR A 170 5.10 -1.25 5.82
N SER A 171 3.81 -0.99 5.81
CA SER A 171 2.76 -1.99 6.11
C SER A 171 2.58 -3.07 5.03
N TYR A 172 3.40 -3.05 4.00
CA TYR A 172 3.51 -4.10 2.98
C TYR A 172 4.15 -5.37 3.55
N GLN A 173 5.01 -5.25 4.53
CA GLN A 173 5.66 -6.39 5.18
C GLN A 173 4.64 -7.37 5.77
N TYR A 174 5.11 -8.51 6.25
CA TYR A 174 4.29 -9.58 6.84
C TYR A 174 3.78 -9.20 8.23
N ILE A 175 2.75 -9.89 8.67
CA ILE A 175 2.09 -9.64 9.98
C ILE A 175 3.09 -9.79 11.12
N GLU A 176 3.90 -10.82 11.10
CA GLU A 176 4.92 -11.12 12.11
C GLU A 176 5.94 -9.99 12.21
N ASN A 177 6.50 -9.58 11.08
CA ASN A 177 7.49 -8.53 11.04
C ASN A 177 6.93 -7.18 11.53
N THR A 178 5.75 -6.80 11.05
CA THR A 178 5.14 -5.53 11.45
C THR A 178 4.69 -5.52 12.90
N TYR A 179 4.28 -6.68 13.43
CA TYR A 179 3.98 -6.81 14.85
C TYR A 179 5.23 -6.59 15.70
N ALA A 180 6.32 -7.28 15.38
CA ALA A 180 7.59 -7.14 16.10
C ALA A 180 8.10 -5.70 16.07
N ILE A 181 8.15 -5.08 14.88
CA ILE A 181 8.60 -3.68 14.68
C ILE A 181 7.73 -2.71 15.50
N THR A 182 6.41 -2.85 15.46
CA THR A 182 5.53 -1.92 16.17
C THR A 182 5.49 -2.16 17.67
N LYS A 183 5.67 -3.39 18.13
CA LYS A 183 5.88 -3.70 19.56
C LYS A 183 7.16 -3.02 20.06
N TYR A 184 8.25 -3.19 19.35
CA TYR A 184 9.53 -2.57 19.63
C TYR A 184 9.43 -1.03 19.65
N ALA A 185 9.02 -0.42 18.54
CA ALA A 185 9.03 1.03 18.38
C ALA A 185 8.02 1.75 19.31
N LEU A 186 6.75 1.29 19.31
CA LEU A 186 5.67 2.03 19.96
C LEU A 186 5.51 1.69 21.43
N ARG A 187 5.84 0.46 21.85
CA ARG A 187 5.66 0.02 23.22
C ARG A 187 6.93 0.14 24.06
N HIS A 188 8.09 -0.27 23.51
CA HIS A 188 9.35 -0.35 24.27
C HIS A 188 10.22 0.89 24.07
N VAL A 189 10.59 1.27 22.86
CA VAL A 189 11.26 2.56 22.59
C VAL A 189 10.32 3.71 22.97
N ASN A 190 9.03 3.50 22.80
CA ASN A 190 7.96 4.45 23.11
C ASN A 190 8.14 5.78 22.37
N THR A 191 8.49 5.69 21.07
CA THR A 191 8.72 6.86 20.22
C THR A 191 7.44 7.30 19.49
N ALA A 192 7.24 8.61 19.39
CA ALA A 192 6.25 9.21 18.48
C ALA A 192 6.81 9.47 17.09
N ASN A 193 8.11 9.33 16.89
CA ASN A 193 8.79 9.39 15.60
C ASN A 193 8.71 8.03 14.91
N PHE A 194 7.50 7.67 14.49
CA PHE A 194 7.21 6.38 13.89
C PHE A 194 6.27 6.53 12.69
N THR A 195 6.66 5.95 11.57
CA THR A 195 5.80 5.86 10.39
C THR A 195 5.71 4.43 9.88
N PHE A 196 4.47 3.98 9.72
CA PHE A 196 4.11 2.62 9.33
C PHE A 196 3.64 2.54 7.87
N HIS A 197 3.79 3.61 7.14
CA HIS A 197 3.40 3.79 5.75
C HIS A 197 3.88 5.16 5.27
N ASP A 198 3.32 5.66 4.20
CA ASP A 198 3.46 7.03 3.70
C ASP A 198 2.61 8.06 4.49
N THR A 199 2.01 7.65 5.59
CA THR A 199 1.25 8.50 6.51
C THR A 199 1.58 8.14 7.96
N PRO A 200 1.45 9.05 8.91
CA PRO A 200 1.58 8.74 10.32
C PRO A 200 0.68 7.57 10.74
N SER A 201 1.12 6.82 11.73
CA SER A 201 0.49 5.55 12.09
C SER A 201 -0.97 5.63 12.51
N ASP A 202 -1.46 6.79 12.92
CA ASP A 202 -2.83 7.03 13.33
C ASP A 202 -3.60 8.00 12.43
N VAL A 203 -3.02 8.40 11.29
CA VAL A 203 -3.67 9.22 10.27
C VAL A 203 -3.99 8.37 9.03
N SER A 204 -5.10 8.64 8.40
CA SER A 204 -5.54 7.94 7.19
C SER A 204 -5.06 8.64 5.93
N SER A 205 -4.72 7.86 4.90
CA SER A 205 -4.58 8.37 3.53
C SER A 205 -5.92 8.77 2.90
N THR A 206 -7.03 8.35 3.48
CA THR A 206 -8.39 8.61 3.02
C THR A 206 -9.26 9.11 4.17
N PRO A 207 -9.04 10.34 4.64
CA PRO A 207 -9.71 10.84 5.85
C PRO A 207 -11.23 10.92 5.70
N GLY A 208 -11.74 11.35 4.56
CA GLY A 208 -13.18 11.42 4.31
C GLY A 208 -13.89 10.06 4.44
N PHE A 209 -13.27 8.96 4.00
CA PHE A 209 -13.81 7.61 4.25
C PHE A 209 -13.94 7.30 5.74
N ARG A 210 -12.90 7.61 6.51
CA ARG A 210 -12.87 7.35 7.96
C ARG A 210 -13.91 8.17 8.70
N ASP A 211 -14.06 9.41 8.30
CA ASP A 211 -14.99 10.33 8.93
C ASP A 211 -16.43 10.03 8.54
N ALA A 212 -16.66 9.53 7.31
CA ALA A 212 -17.94 8.96 6.91
C ALA A 212 -18.29 7.66 7.67
N GLY A 213 -17.30 6.97 8.21
CA GLY A 213 -17.47 5.70 8.92
C GLY A 213 -17.08 4.47 8.12
N PHE A 214 -16.57 4.61 6.89
CA PHE A 214 -16.16 3.49 6.05
C PHE A 214 -14.78 2.93 6.43
N ASP A 215 -14.57 1.62 6.19
CA ASP A 215 -13.26 1.02 6.12
C ASP A 215 -12.77 1.04 4.66
N ASN A 216 -11.48 1.35 4.46
CA ASN A 216 -10.88 1.41 3.12
C ASN A 216 -10.96 0.10 2.34
N PHE A 217 -11.04 -1.03 3.03
CA PHE A 217 -11.01 -2.38 2.47
C PHE A 217 -12.24 -3.18 2.90
N GLY A 218 -13.41 -2.52 2.85
CA GLY A 218 -14.69 -3.15 3.16
C GLY A 218 -15.17 -4.20 2.15
N PRO A 219 -15.03 -3.97 0.83
CA PRO A 219 -15.55 -4.84 -0.23
C PRO A 219 -14.86 -6.21 -0.32
N ALA A 220 -15.56 -7.17 -0.95
CA ALA A 220 -14.96 -8.31 -1.62
C ALA A 220 -14.86 -8.02 -3.13
N TYR A 221 -14.02 -8.77 -3.85
CA TYR A 221 -13.87 -8.58 -5.31
C TYR A 221 -15.15 -8.90 -6.07
N GLU A 222 -15.88 -9.88 -5.61
CA GLU A 222 -17.16 -10.27 -6.17
C GLU A 222 -18.23 -9.14 -6.08
N ASP A 223 -18.13 -8.25 -5.08
CA ASP A 223 -19.06 -7.12 -4.98
C ASP A 223 -18.90 -6.15 -6.15
N TRP A 224 -17.66 -5.93 -6.59
CA TRP A 224 -17.39 -5.09 -7.74
C TRP A 224 -17.81 -5.74 -9.06
N MET A 225 -17.64 -7.06 -9.18
CA MET A 225 -18.07 -7.81 -10.36
C MET A 225 -19.60 -7.77 -10.53
N ASN A 226 -20.33 -7.91 -9.43
CA ASN A 226 -21.78 -8.07 -9.46
C ASN A 226 -22.55 -6.74 -9.40
N ALA A 227 -21.87 -5.60 -9.35
CA ALA A 227 -22.50 -4.29 -9.44
C ALA A 227 -23.12 -4.06 -10.83
N GLU A 228 -24.30 -3.44 -10.90
CA GLU A 228 -24.89 -3.01 -12.17
C GLU A 228 -24.16 -1.80 -12.75
N THR A 229 -23.66 -0.91 -11.87
CA THR A 229 -22.81 0.21 -12.21
C THR A 229 -21.58 0.21 -11.34
N LEU A 230 -20.40 0.30 -11.94
CA LEU A 230 -19.12 0.43 -11.24
C LEU A 230 -18.43 1.72 -11.64
N LEU A 231 -18.25 2.63 -10.67
CA LEU A 231 -17.41 3.83 -10.83
C LEU A 231 -16.00 3.54 -10.35
N ILE A 232 -14.99 3.75 -11.20
CA ILE A 232 -13.57 3.58 -10.90
C ILE A 232 -12.88 4.94 -11.02
N CYS A 233 -12.26 5.42 -9.92
CA CYS A 233 -11.61 6.74 -9.89
C CYS A 233 -10.12 6.66 -9.57
N GLY A 234 -9.30 7.34 -10.38
CA GLY A 234 -7.88 7.55 -10.13
C GLY A 234 -7.04 6.28 -10.06
N THR A 235 -7.43 5.26 -10.81
CA THR A 235 -6.67 4.04 -11.01
C THR A 235 -7.04 3.36 -12.32
N ASP A 236 -6.07 2.68 -12.91
CA ASP A 236 -6.34 1.65 -13.91
C ASP A 236 -6.03 0.27 -13.31
N PRO A 237 -7.04 -0.53 -12.96
CA PRO A 237 -6.82 -1.88 -12.45
C PRO A 237 -6.20 -2.82 -13.48
N TYR A 238 -6.41 -2.59 -14.78
CA TYR A 238 -5.77 -3.38 -15.85
C TYR A 238 -4.24 -3.35 -15.69
N GLU A 239 -3.64 -2.17 -15.57
CA GLU A 239 -2.20 -2.00 -15.39
C GLU A 239 -1.71 -2.39 -13.99
N THR A 240 -2.45 -2.00 -12.97
CA THR A 240 -1.94 -2.05 -11.60
C THR A 240 -2.34 -3.30 -10.83
N LYS A 241 -3.43 -3.97 -11.23
CA LYS A 241 -4.04 -5.13 -10.54
C LYS A 241 -4.68 -6.06 -11.56
N THR A 242 -3.91 -6.44 -12.57
CA THR A 242 -4.38 -7.16 -13.77
C THR A 242 -5.36 -8.28 -13.46
N ILE A 243 -5.09 -9.10 -12.44
CA ILE A 243 -5.99 -10.22 -12.10
C ILE A 243 -7.30 -9.75 -11.47
N LEU A 244 -7.32 -8.65 -10.71
CA LEU A 244 -8.57 -8.04 -10.28
C LEU A 244 -9.40 -7.54 -11.48
N TRP A 245 -8.71 -7.02 -12.51
CA TRP A 245 -9.37 -6.61 -13.75
C TRP A 245 -9.90 -7.81 -14.53
N THR A 246 -9.03 -8.77 -14.90
CA THR A 246 -9.39 -9.87 -15.79
C THR A 246 -10.39 -10.84 -15.17
N GLN A 247 -10.21 -11.17 -13.88
CA GLN A 247 -11.02 -12.20 -13.23
C GLN A 247 -12.32 -11.67 -12.61
N TRP A 248 -12.44 -10.35 -12.40
CA TRP A 248 -13.58 -9.78 -11.70
C TRP A 248 -14.25 -8.64 -12.47
N ILE A 249 -13.52 -7.55 -12.75
CA ILE A 249 -14.11 -6.37 -13.38
C ILE A 249 -14.51 -6.65 -14.83
N MET A 250 -13.64 -7.27 -15.62
CA MET A 250 -13.92 -7.67 -17.01
C MET A 250 -15.14 -8.58 -17.10
N LYS A 251 -15.22 -9.58 -16.21
CA LYS A 251 -16.40 -10.48 -16.17
C LYS A 251 -17.67 -9.71 -15.84
N GLY A 252 -17.61 -8.73 -14.92
CA GLY A 252 -18.74 -7.84 -14.67
C GLY A 252 -19.19 -7.06 -15.91
N ILE A 253 -18.23 -6.44 -16.63
CA ILE A 253 -18.49 -5.70 -17.87
C ILE A 253 -19.09 -6.62 -18.94
N GLN A 254 -18.54 -7.82 -19.12
CA GLN A 254 -19.05 -8.83 -20.07
C GLN A 254 -20.48 -9.27 -19.72
N ASN A 255 -20.83 -9.25 -18.45
CA ASN A 255 -22.19 -9.54 -17.97
C ASN A 255 -23.13 -8.31 -17.98
N GLY A 256 -22.75 -7.22 -18.64
CA GLY A 256 -23.60 -6.05 -18.85
C GLY A 256 -23.44 -4.93 -17.81
N GLN A 257 -22.47 -5.02 -16.91
CA GLN A 257 -22.16 -3.96 -15.96
C GLN A 257 -21.78 -2.66 -16.70
N LYS A 258 -22.32 -1.54 -16.27
CA LYS A 258 -21.92 -0.21 -16.71
C LYS A 258 -20.67 0.24 -15.97
N CYS A 259 -19.53 0.26 -16.66
CA CYS A 259 -18.26 0.70 -16.09
C CYS A 259 -18.02 2.17 -16.41
N ILE A 260 -17.86 2.99 -15.39
CA ILE A 260 -17.49 4.41 -15.49
C ILE A 260 -16.06 4.55 -14.99
N MET A 261 -15.16 5.04 -15.82
CA MET A 261 -13.76 5.26 -15.47
C MET A 261 -13.44 6.76 -15.46
N MET A 262 -13.12 7.30 -14.29
CA MET A 262 -12.71 8.69 -14.12
C MET A 262 -11.19 8.76 -14.02
N ASN A 263 -10.54 9.08 -15.14
CA ASN A 263 -9.10 9.16 -15.29
C ASN A 263 -8.73 10.29 -16.25
N PRO A 264 -7.60 11.00 -16.02
CA PRO A 264 -7.15 12.06 -16.92
C PRO A 264 -6.55 11.55 -18.23
N ARG A 265 -6.23 10.26 -18.32
CA ARG A 265 -5.60 9.60 -19.46
C ARG A 265 -6.45 8.43 -19.94
N ARG A 266 -6.53 8.27 -21.28
CA ARG A 266 -7.18 7.12 -21.91
C ARG A 266 -6.26 5.91 -21.87
N THR A 267 -6.36 5.14 -20.80
CA THR A 267 -5.59 3.92 -20.57
C THR A 267 -6.21 2.73 -21.31
N ALA A 268 -5.50 1.59 -21.36
CA ALA A 268 -6.04 0.36 -21.93
C ALA A 268 -7.32 -0.11 -21.22
N GLY A 269 -7.41 0.05 -19.91
CA GLY A 269 -8.63 -0.25 -19.15
C GLY A 269 -9.80 0.65 -19.54
N VAL A 270 -9.53 1.96 -19.72
CA VAL A 270 -10.53 2.93 -20.22
C VAL A 270 -11.01 2.53 -21.62
N ALA A 271 -10.09 2.27 -22.54
CA ALA A 271 -10.42 1.87 -23.91
C ALA A 271 -11.27 0.59 -23.96
N TYR A 272 -10.96 -0.37 -23.09
CA TYR A 272 -11.76 -1.59 -22.96
C TYR A 272 -13.17 -1.30 -22.45
N ALA A 273 -13.30 -0.46 -21.43
CA ALA A 273 -14.60 -0.09 -20.87
C ALA A 273 -15.47 0.61 -21.94
N GLU A 274 -14.93 1.62 -22.66
CA GLU A 274 -15.63 2.32 -23.75
C GLU A 274 -16.09 1.36 -24.85
N LYS A 275 -15.20 0.45 -25.32
CA LYS A 275 -15.53 -0.54 -26.35
C LYS A 275 -16.71 -1.42 -25.94
N ASN A 276 -16.93 -1.64 -24.66
CA ASN A 276 -18.01 -2.46 -24.12
C ASN A 276 -19.17 -1.60 -23.54
N GLY A 277 -19.36 -0.39 -24.03
CA GLY A 277 -20.48 0.48 -23.65
C GLY A 277 -20.34 1.15 -22.29
N GLY A 278 -19.13 1.24 -21.77
CA GLY A 278 -18.78 2.03 -20.59
C GLY A 278 -18.58 3.51 -20.89
N LEU A 279 -18.24 4.28 -19.88
CA LEU A 279 -18.12 5.74 -19.93
C LEU A 279 -16.74 6.19 -19.41
N TRP A 280 -16.04 7.01 -20.19
CA TRP A 280 -14.84 7.68 -19.73
C TRP A 280 -15.11 9.13 -19.33
N LEU A 281 -14.85 9.46 -18.06
CA LEU A 281 -14.82 10.81 -17.54
C LEU A 281 -13.36 11.32 -17.60
N ASP A 282 -13.04 12.03 -18.66
CA ASP A 282 -11.71 12.51 -19.05
C ASP A 282 -11.32 13.82 -18.35
N VAL A 283 -11.29 13.80 -17.04
CA VAL A 283 -11.14 14.98 -16.19
C VAL A 283 -9.74 15.62 -16.25
N ASN A 284 -9.67 16.95 -16.23
CA ASN A 284 -8.45 17.69 -15.95
C ASN A 284 -7.89 17.30 -14.57
N LEU A 285 -6.58 17.29 -14.42
CA LEU A 285 -5.91 16.96 -13.15
C LEU A 285 -6.40 17.85 -12.00
N GLY A 286 -6.77 17.22 -10.89
CA GLY A 286 -7.22 17.90 -9.66
C GLY A 286 -8.67 18.36 -9.63
N THR A 287 -9.47 18.10 -10.66
CA THR A 287 -10.89 18.54 -10.73
C THR A 287 -11.89 17.46 -10.32
N ASP A 288 -11.42 16.31 -9.86
CA ASP A 288 -12.24 15.15 -9.44
C ASP A 288 -13.39 15.54 -8.51
N LEU A 289 -13.12 16.39 -7.52
CA LEU A 289 -14.11 16.85 -6.54
C LEU A 289 -15.31 17.52 -7.19
N LEU A 290 -15.06 18.38 -8.20
CA LEU A 290 -16.13 19.09 -8.92
C LEU A 290 -17.05 18.11 -9.64
N VAL A 291 -16.48 17.15 -10.37
CA VAL A 291 -17.24 16.15 -11.12
C VAL A 291 -18.05 15.25 -10.19
N VAL A 292 -17.44 14.79 -9.10
CA VAL A 292 -18.13 13.95 -8.10
C VAL A 292 -19.31 14.68 -7.46
N ASN A 293 -19.13 15.93 -7.04
CA ASN A 293 -20.19 16.73 -6.46
C ASN A 293 -21.26 17.13 -7.51
N ALA A 294 -20.89 17.34 -8.77
CA ALA A 294 -21.86 17.59 -9.84
C ALA A 294 -22.75 16.36 -10.11
N ILE A 295 -22.16 15.16 -10.12
CA ILE A 295 -22.94 13.90 -10.17
C ILE A 295 -23.89 13.81 -8.99
N ALA A 296 -23.39 14.06 -7.77
CA ALA A 296 -24.22 14.03 -6.56
C ALA A 296 -25.35 15.07 -6.61
N ARG A 297 -25.08 16.25 -7.14
CA ARG A 297 -26.08 17.33 -7.34
C ARG A 297 -27.19 16.88 -8.26
N ILE A 298 -26.88 16.32 -9.43
CA ILE A 298 -27.87 15.80 -10.38
C ILE A 298 -28.75 14.74 -9.71
N ILE A 299 -28.16 13.84 -8.94
CA ILE A 299 -28.87 12.78 -8.23
C ILE A 299 -29.90 13.36 -7.26
N VAL A 300 -29.54 14.35 -6.45
CA VAL A 300 -30.46 14.90 -5.45
C VAL A 300 -31.47 15.88 -6.03
N GLU A 301 -31.13 16.59 -7.11
CA GLU A 301 -32.07 17.47 -7.84
C GLU A 301 -33.21 16.65 -8.47
N ASN A 302 -32.90 15.44 -8.94
CA ASN A 302 -33.89 14.55 -9.56
C ASN A 302 -34.52 13.57 -8.56
N GLY A 303 -34.17 13.60 -7.28
CA GLY A 303 -34.71 12.70 -6.26
C GLY A 303 -34.30 11.23 -6.43
N TRP A 304 -33.18 10.96 -7.09
CA TRP A 304 -32.67 9.60 -7.36
C TRP A 304 -31.85 9.00 -6.23
N GLN A 305 -31.67 9.69 -5.13
CA GLN A 305 -30.98 9.14 -3.97
C GLN A 305 -31.76 7.99 -3.32
N ASP A 306 -31.06 7.02 -2.74
CA ASP A 306 -31.67 5.92 -1.99
C ASP A 306 -32.18 6.42 -0.64
N ALA A 307 -33.39 6.98 -0.64
CA ALA A 307 -33.96 7.66 0.52
C ALA A 307 -34.22 6.69 1.70
N GLU A 308 -34.59 5.45 1.45
CA GLU A 308 -34.79 4.45 2.50
C GLU A 308 -33.46 4.09 3.20
N TRP A 309 -32.44 3.85 2.40
CA TRP A 309 -31.11 3.57 2.96
C TRP A 309 -30.57 4.77 3.75
N ILE A 310 -30.72 5.98 3.24
CA ILE A 310 -30.32 7.21 3.91
C ILE A 310 -31.02 7.36 5.27
N LYS A 311 -32.32 7.18 5.32
CA LYS A 311 -33.14 7.23 6.54
C LYS A 311 -32.62 6.25 7.61
N ASN A 312 -32.20 5.07 7.20
CA ASN A 312 -31.80 4.01 8.12
C ASN A 312 -30.31 4.13 8.54
N TRP A 313 -29.43 4.64 7.68
CA TRP A 313 -27.99 4.51 7.87
C TRP A 313 -27.21 5.83 7.89
N VAL A 314 -27.84 6.98 7.71
CA VAL A 314 -27.20 8.30 7.82
C VAL A 314 -27.55 8.97 9.16
N ASN A 315 -26.57 9.60 9.76
CA ASN A 315 -26.74 10.35 11.00
C ASN A 315 -27.52 11.66 10.75
N ASN A 316 -28.47 11.97 11.62
CA ASN A 316 -29.19 13.26 11.61
C ASN A 316 -28.39 14.38 12.31
N LYS A 317 -27.37 14.03 13.10
CA LYS A 317 -26.37 14.93 13.68
C LYS A 317 -25.02 14.26 13.55
N TRP A 318 -23.97 15.03 13.47
CA TRP A 318 -22.62 14.52 13.36
C TRP A 318 -22.32 13.48 14.45
N GLY A 319 -22.17 12.24 14.04
CA GLY A 319 -21.71 11.17 14.93
C GLY A 319 -20.19 11.15 14.98
N SER A 320 -19.63 11.25 16.18
CA SER A 320 -18.17 11.12 16.36
C SER A 320 -17.70 9.82 15.72
N SER A 321 -16.74 9.90 14.82
CA SER A 321 -16.13 8.76 14.15
C SER A 321 -14.75 8.47 14.74
N SER A 322 -14.23 7.27 14.46
CA SER A 322 -12.83 6.97 14.71
C SER A 322 -11.91 7.67 13.70
N GLY A 323 -12.50 8.51 12.89
CA GLY A 323 -11.86 9.22 11.81
C GLY A 323 -10.82 10.24 12.29
N PHE A 324 -10.17 10.77 11.32
CA PHE A 324 -9.01 11.63 11.49
C PHE A 324 -9.31 13.03 10.99
N GLY A 325 -10.53 13.48 11.15
CA GLY A 325 -11.09 14.76 10.69
C GLY A 325 -10.29 16.00 10.98
N GLN A 326 -9.07 15.83 11.27
CA GLN A 326 -8.12 16.88 11.59
C GLN A 326 -7.28 17.29 10.39
N GLY A 327 -7.75 16.95 9.18
CA GLY A 327 -6.98 17.11 7.95
C GLY A 327 -5.87 16.07 7.83
N THR A 328 -5.08 16.17 6.81
CA THR A 328 -3.96 15.26 6.59
C THR A 328 -2.72 16.04 6.22
N ARG A 329 -1.58 15.39 6.30
CA ARG A 329 -0.33 15.95 5.82
C ARG A 329 -0.27 16.11 4.29
N ASN A 330 -1.16 15.46 3.55
CA ASN A 330 -1.22 15.56 2.10
C ASN A 330 -1.83 16.88 1.61
N THR A 331 -2.49 17.60 2.51
CA THR A 331 -2.99 18.97 2.27
C THR A 331 -2.57 19.85 3.44
N PRO A 332 -1.30 20.09 3.64
CA PRO A 332 -0.78 20.75 4.85
C PRO A 332 -1.29 22.17 5.04
N TRP A 333 -1.55 22.92 3.97
CA TRP A 333 -2.18 24.27 4.04
C TRP A 333 -3.65 24.25 4.43
N GLN A 334 -4.32 23.10 4.35
CA GLN A 334 -5.70 22.92 4.79
C GLN A 334 -5.81 22.28 6.18
N TRP A 335 -4.72 22.05 6.83
CA TRP A 335 -4.69 21.42 8.12
C TRP A 335 -5.48 22.19 9.15
N ARG A 336 -6.29 21.49 9.92
CA ARG A 336 -6.93 22.01 11.11
C ARG A 336 -7.95 23.14 10.96
N THR A 337 -7.99 23.77 9.81
CA THR A 337 -8.65 25.04 9.71
C THR A 337 -10.12 24.96 9.88
N THR A 338 -10.72 23.84 9.66
CA THR A 338 -12.13 23.91 9.40
C THR A 338 -12.85 22.60 9.59
N TRP A 339 -12.39 21.82 10.56
CA TRP A 339 -13.07 20.56 10.84
C TRP A 339 -14.58 20.71 10.98
N GLY A 340 -15.03 21.72 11.69
CA GLY A 340 -16.44 22.03 11.81
C GLY A 340 -17.15 22.41 10.51
N LYS A 341 -16.40 22.90 9.49
CA LYS A 341 -16.99 23.24 8.17
C LYS A 341 -17.34 22.03 7.32
N PHE A 342 -16.81 20.86 7.66
CA PHE A 342 -17.08 19.62 6.94
C PHE A 342 -18.26 18.84 7.53
N GLN A 343 -18.63 19.10 8.77
CA GLN A 343 -19.71 18.41 9.48
C GLN A 343 -21.07 18.82 8.96
N THR A 344 -22.03 17.91 9.06
CA THR A 344 -23.42 18.14 8.70
C THR A 344 -24.38 17.62 9.78
N ASP A 345 -25.55 18.18 9.81
CA ASP A 345 -26.69 17.70 10.60
C ASP A 345 -27.57 16.76 9.76
N GLY A 346 -26.95 15.87 9.00
CA GLY A 346 -27.60 14.85 8.22
C GLY A 346 -27.82 15.20 6.75
N PHE A 347 -28.73 14.45 6.13
CA PHE A 347 -28.95 14.54 4.68
C PHE A 347 -29.49 15.90 4.22
N ASP A 348 -30.46 16.47 4.95
CA ASP A 348 -31.11 17.72 4.51
C ASP A 348 -30.15 18.91 4.60
N ASP A 349 -29.33 18.99 5.66
CA ASP A 349 -28.29 20.03 5.77
C ASP A 349 -27.23 19.86 4.67
N TRP A 350 -26.79 18.62 4.40
CA TRP A 350 -25.83 18.36 3.32
C TRP A 350 -26.42 18.69 1.96
N LYS A 351 -27.66 18.29 1.67
CA LYS A 351 -28.37 18.59 0.42
C LYS A 351 -28.49 20.10 0.20
N LYS A 352 -28.94 20.83 1.24
CA LYS A 352 -29.03 22.30 1.19
C LYS A 352 -27.69 22.93 0.88
N TRP A 353 -26.62 22.49 1.54
CA TRP A 353 -25.27 22.97 1.26
C TRP A 353 -24.85 22.69 -0.19
N LEU A 354 -24.99 21.43 -0.66
CA LEU A 354 -24.60 21.02 -2.01
C LEU A 354 -25.28 21.85 -3.08
N LEU A 355 -26.59 22.08 -2.96
CA LEU A 355 -27.37 22.81 -3.93
C LEU A 355 -27.10 24.33 -3.90
N ALA A 356 -26.56 24.85 -2.82
CA ALA A 356 -26.17 26.26 -2.72
C ALA A 356 -24.81 26.58 -3.37
N GLN A 357 -24.03 25.56 -3.79
CA GLN A 357 -22.73 25.78 -4.41
C GLN A 357 -22.86 25.86 -5.93
N ASP A 358 -22.62 27.02 -6.52
CA ASP A 358 -22.70 27.22 -7.98
C ASP A 358 -21.63 26.41 -8.73
N GLU A 359 -20.47 26.20 -8.12
CA GLU A 359 -19.36 25.42 -8.69
C GLU A 359 -19.71 23.93 -8.87
N PHE A 360 -20.78 23.43 -8.26
CA PHE A 360 -21.25 22.05 -8.46
C PHE A 360 -22.39 21.93 -9.48
N LYS A 361 -22.74 23.01 -10.14
CA LYS A 361 -23.60 22.93 -11.33
C LYS A 361 -22.89 22.15 -12.41
N PRO A 362 -23.56 21.22 -13.09
CA PRO A 362 -22.90 20.34 -14.07
C PRO A 362 -22.13 21.10 -15.14
N GLU A 363 -22.66 22.24 -15.60
CA GLU A 363 -22.05 23.09 -16.62
C GLU A 363 -20.76 23.74 -16.13
N TYR A 364 -20.73 24.22 -14.88
CA TYR A 364 -19.53 24.78 -14.28
C TYR A 364 -18.46 23.70 -14.07
N ALA A 365 -18.84 22.56 -13.47
CA ALA A 365 -17.93 21.44 -13.24
C ALA A 365 -17.36 20.92 -14.57
N ALA A 366 -18.19 20.75 -15.60
CA ALA A 366 -17.77 20.32 -16.92
C ALA A 366 -16.76 21.28 -17.55
N LYS A 367 -17.02 22.60 -17.48
CA LYS A 367 -16.12 23.64 -18.00
C LYS A 367 -14.75 23.59 -17.34
N VAL A 368 -14.70 23.48 -16.00
CA VAL A 368 -13.44 23.48 -15.26
C VAL A 368 -12.69 22.14 -15.43
N ALA A 369 -13.44 21.04 -15.43
CA ALA A 369 -12.87 19.71 -15.61
C ALA A 369 -12.50 19.39 -17.06
N GLY A 370 -12.93 20.20 -18.03
CA GLY A 370 -12.62 20.01 -19.45
C GLY A 370 -13.36 18.83 -20.09
N ILE A 371 -14.52 18.46 -19.57
CA ILE A 371 -15.29 17.30 -20.06
C ILE A 371 -16.66 17.71 -20.58
N ASP A 372 -17.25 16.86 -21.41
CA ASP A 372 -18.62 17.06 -21.86
C ASP A 372 -19.60 16.91 -20.68
N VAL A 373 -20.45 17.91 -20.47
CA VAL A 373 -21.49 17.91 -19.43
C VAL A 373 -22.42 16.70 -19.53
N GLN A 374 -22.66 16.20 -20.74
CA GLN A 374 -23.51 15.03 -20.94
C GLN A 374 -22.90 13.76 -20.31
N LYS A 375 -21.57 13.65 -20.27
CA LYS A 375 -20.90 12.55 -19.57
C LYS A 375 -21.20 12.57 -18.06
N ILE A 376 -21.21 13.75 -17.42
CA ILE A 376 -21.58 13.90 -16.00
C ILE A 376 -23.03 13.48 -15.77
N ARG A 377 -23.95 13.90 -16.65
CA ARG A 377 -25.38 13.54 -16.58
C ARG A 377 -25.57 12.03 -16.75
N THR A 378 -24.93 11.44 -17.75
CA THR A 378 -24.98 9.99 -17.99
C THR A 378 -24.44 9.20 -16.79
N ALA A 379 -23.33 9.65 -16.19
CA ALA A 379 -22.80 9.00 -14.99
C ALA A 379 -23.82 9.02 -13.83
N ALA A 380 -24.45 10.16 -13.57
CA ALA A 380 -25.48 10.29 -12.54
C ALA A 380 -26.70 9.36 -12.80
N GLU A 381 -27.15 9.28 -14.04
CA GLU A 381 -28.25 8.39 -14.43
C GLU A 381 -27.89 6.92 -14.20
N TRP A 382 -26.72 6.49 -14.67
CA TRP A 382 -26.31 5.09 -14.50
C TRP A 382 -26.12 4.70 -13.03
N MET A 383 -25.65 5.65 -12.23
CA MET A 383 -25.37 5.38 -10.82
C MET A 383 -26.63 5.37 -9.94
N ALA A 384 -27.66 6.13 -10.27
CA ALA A 384 -28.72 6.39 -9.30
C ALA A 384 -30.15 6.36 -9.83
N LYS A 385 -30.37 6.59 -11.14
CA LYS A 385 -31.73 6.70 -11.70
C LYS A 385 -32.50 5.38 -11.54
N PRO A 386 -33.62 5.37 -10.77
CA PRO A 386 -34.38 4.16 -10.56
C PRO A 386 -34.94 3.59 -11.88
N LYS A 387 -34.89 2.26 -12.01
CA LYS A 387 -35.54 1.50 -13.08
C LYS A 387 -36.65 0.67 -12.46
N SER A 388 -37.88 0.87 -12.94
CA SER A 388 -39.06 0.18 -12.39
C SER A 388 -39.15 0.26 -10.85
N GLY A 389 -38.86 1.45 -10.29
CA GLY A 389 -38.89 1.71 -8.86
C GLY A 389 -37.72 1.14 -8.04
N LYS A 390 -36.71 0.53 -8.68
CA LYS A 390 -35.53 -0.02 -8.01
C LYS A 390 -34.27 0.79 -8.35
N HIS A 391 -33.51 1.15 -7.33
CA HIS A 391 -32.18 1.78 -7.52
C HIS A 391 -31.19 0.78 -8.11
N PRO A 392 -30.31 1.22 -9.03
CA PRO A 392 -29.25 0.38 -9.55
C PRO A 392 -28.27 -0.01 -8.43
N LYS A 393 -27.73 -1.23 -8.48
CA LYS A 393 -26.67 -1.67 -7.60
C LYS A 393 -25.37 -0.99 -8.02
N THR A 394 -25.01 0.10 -7.33
CA THR A 394 -23.84 0.90 -7.64
C THR A 394 -22.71 0.62 -6.68
N SER A 395 -21.52 0.33 -7.21
CA SER A 395 -20.28 0.23 -6.46
C SER A 395 -19.25 1.28 -6.88
N ILE A 396 -18.39 1.67 -5.95
CA ILE A 396 -17.37 2.71 -6.18
C ILE A 396 -16.01 2.17 -5.77
N MET A 397 -15.05 2.24 -6.68
CA MET A 397 -13.65 1.87 -6.47
C MET A 397 -12.75 3.11 -6.62
N ILE A 398 -11.90 3.37 -5.64
CA ILE A 398 -10.92 4.47 -5.71
C ILE A 398 -9.50 3.96 -5.49
N GLU A 399 -8.51 4.72 -5.99
CA GLU A 399 -7.12 4.55 -5.60
C GLU A 399 -6.33 5.87 -5.68
N LYS A 400 -5.01 5.79 -5.58
CA LYS A 400 -4.09 6.90 -5.28
C LYS A 400 -4.22 8.12 -6.19
N GLY A 401 -4.44 7.97 -7.46
CA GLY A 401 -4.63 9.10 -8.39
C GLY A 401 -5.78 10.00 -7.96
N PHE A 402 -6.85 9.42 -7.43
CA PHE A 402 -8.00 10.16 -6.94
C PHE A 402 -7.76 10.86 -5.61
N TYR A 403 -7.27 10.13 -4.59
CA TYR A 403 -7.20 10.69 -3.24
C TYR A 403 -5.85 11.34 -2.87
N TRP A 404 -4.88 11.34 -3.77
CA TRP A 404 -3.61 12.04 -3.55
C TRP A 404 -3.52 13.40 -4.23
N SER A 405 -4.48 13.79 -5.04
CA SER A 405 -4.59 15.15 -5.59
C SER A 405 -5.16 16.13 -4.54
N ASN A 406 -6.42 15.98 -4.16
CA ASN A 406 -7.08 16.73 -3.10
C ASN A 406 -7.61 15.75 -2.04
N ASN A 407 -6.72 15.22 -1.22
CA ASN A 407 -6.96 14.08 -0.34
C ASN A 407 -8.25 14.17 0.47
N THR A 408 -8.40 15.22 1.29
CA THR A 408 -9.56 15.40 2.16
C THR A 408 -10.83 15.65 1.35
N GLY A 409 -10.80 16.62 0.45
CA GLY A 409 -11.96 17.02 -0.35
C GLY A 409 -12.48 15.87 -1.22
N ASN A 410 -11.60 15.22 -1.98
CA ASN A 410 -12.00 14.11 -2.86
C ASN A 410 -12.59 12.94 -2.06
N THR A 411 -11.98 12.57 -0.93
CA THR A 411 -12.50 11.45 -0.12
C THR A 411 -13.78 11.77 0.62
N GLN A 412 -14.05 13.04 0.95
CA GLN A 412 -15.33 13.50 1.46
C GLN A 412 -16.41 13.46 0.39
N ALA A 413 -16.15 14.02 -0.80
CA ALA A 413 -17.08 14.05 -1.91
C ALA A 413 -17.51 12.64 -2.35
N ILE A 414 -16.54 11.74 -2.57
CA ILE A 414 -16.85 10.37 -3.02
C ILE A 414 -17.55 9.55 -1.95
N SER A 415 -17.28 9.79 -0.66
CA SER A 415 -18.00 9.16 0.43
C SER A 415 -19.46 9.60 0.47
N ALA A 416 -19.72 10.89 0.26
CA ALA A 416 -21.07 11.43 0.17
C ALA A 416 -21.81 10.85 -1.04
N LEU A 417 -21.19 10.80 -2.21
CA LEU A 417 -21.75 10.16 -3.40
C LEU A 417 -22.10 8.69 -3.13
N GLY A 418 -21.16 7.92 -2.54
CA GLY A 418 -21.41 6.53 -2.14
C GLY A 418 -22.60 6.38 -1.18
N ILE A 419 -22.73 7.28 -0.21
CA ILE A 419 -23.83 7.29 0.75
C ILE A 419 -25.19 7.51 0.05
N ILE A 420 -25.29 8.48 -0.82
CA ILE A 420 -26.58 8.81 -1.44
C ILE A 420 -27.06 7.78 -2.47
N VAL A 421 -26.16 7.00 -3.04
CA VAL A 421 -26.51 5.86 -3.91
C VAL A 421 -26.61 4.54 -3.14
N GLY A 422 -26.49 4.57 -1.81
CA GLY A 422 -26.57 3.40 -0.95
C GLY A 422 -25.43 2.40 -1.11
N ALA A 423 -24.27 2.83 -1.59
CA ALA A 423 -23.05 2.02 -1.71
C ALA A 423 -22.37 1.83 -0.35
N GLY A 424 -23.09 1.28 0.61
CA GLY A 424 -22.66 1.20 1.99
C GLY A 424 -22.62 -0.20 2.60
N GLY A 425 -22.08 -1.21 1.88
CA GLY A 425 -21.87 -2.54 2.45
C GLY A 425 -23.00 -3.53 2.17
N ARG A 426 -23.92 -3.23 1.27
CA ARG A 426 -24.84 -4.22 0.71
C ARG A 426 -24.16 -5.02 -0.41
N PRO A 427 -24.62 -6.27 -0.71
CA PRO A 427 -24.10 -7.04 -1.84
C PRO A 427 -24.12 -6.24 -3.14
N ALA A 428 -22.98 -6.14 -3.82
CA ALA A 428 -22.80 -5.38 -5.05
C ALA A 428 -23.07 -3.85 -4.94
N GLN A 429 -23.14 -3.31 -3.72
CA GLN A 429 -23.32 -1.89 -3.43
C GLN A 429 -22.33 -1.47 -2.36
N VAL A 430 -21.08 -1.28 -2.76
CA VAL A 430 -19.95 -1.06 -1.86
C VAL A 430 -19.10 0.11 -2.32
N ILE A 431 -18.39 0.70 -1.38
CA ILE A 431 -17.36 1.70 -1.64
C ILE A 431 -16.05 1.27 -0.97
N GLY A 432 -14.95 1.36 -1.69
CA GLY A 432 -13.66 0.98 -1.13
C GLY A 432 -12.49 1.30 -2.03
N ARG A 433 -11.30 1.03 -1.49
CA ARG A 433 -10.04 1.15 -2.23
C ARG A 433 -9.72 -0.15 -2.94
N ALA A 434 -9.26 -0.03 -4.19
CA ALA A 434 -8.63 -1.16 -4.87
C ALA A 434 -7.33 -1.59 -4.18
N GLY A 435 -6.62 -0.63 -3.57
CA GLY A 435 -5.34 -0.87 -2.90
C GLY A 435 -4.15 -1.00 -3.85
N GLY A 436 -2.96 -0.76 -3.36
CA GLY A 436 -1.71 -0.92 -4.12
C GLY A 436 -0.95 -2.19 -3.71
N HIS A 437 -0.71 -2.37 -2.42
CA HIS A 437 0.07 -3.46 -1.85
C HIS A 437 -0.72 -4.26 -0.82
N GLN A 438 -0.28 -5.48 -0.56
CA GLN A 438 -0.85 -6.36 0.44
C GLN A 438 -0.76 -5.78 1.85
N ARG A 439 -1.53 -6.34 2.78
CA ARG A 439 -1.74 -5.77 4.12
C ARG A 439 -1.19 -6.68 5.21
N GLY A 440 0.11 -6.54 5.49
CA GLY A 440 0.74 -7.18 6.64
C GLY A 440 0.61 -6.37 7.93
N GLY A 441 0.30 -5.08 7.86
CA GLY A 441 0.30 -4.20 9.02
C GLY A 441 -0.49 -4.72 10.22
N GLN A 442 0.22 -5.07 11.29
CA GLN A 442 -0.32 -5.49 12.59
C GLN A 442 0.40 -4.69 13.68
N ARG A 443 -0.36 -4.14 14.62
CA ARG A 443 0.20 -3.30 15.67
C ARG A 443 0.45 -4.08 16.95
N GLY A 444 1.66 -3.98 17.50
CA GLY A 444 2.06 -4.47 18.82
C GLY A 444 2.09 -3.38 19.91
N GLY A 445 1.78 -2.13 19.57
CA GLY A 445 1.77 -1.00 20.48
C GLY A 445 0.84 0.13 20.04
N LYS A 446 0.59 1.08 20.95
CA LYS A 446 -0.20 2.29 20.67
C LYS A 446 0.75 3.44 20.34
N TYR A 447 0.41 4.25 19.35
CA TYR A 447 1.15 5.47 19.03
C TYR A 447 1.11 6.45 20.22
N PRO A 448 2.26 6.94 20.71
CA PRO A 448 2.33 7.81 21.88
C PRO A 448 1.99 9.28 21.52
N ARG A 449 0.72 9.56 21.29
CA ARG A 449 0.20 10.85 20.79
C ARG A 449 0.62 12.07 21.63
N ASN A 450 0.73 11.90 22.95
CA ASN A 450 1.09 12.99 23.84
C ASN A 450 2.55 13.47 23.69
N LYS A 451 3.38 12.69 23.00
CA LYS A 451 4.80 13.01 22.78
C LYS A 451 5.04 13.81 21.49
N SER A 452 4.06 13.93 20.59
CA SER A 452 4.19 14.76 19.41
C SER A 452 4.25 16.24 19.78
N PRO A 453 5.15 17.05 19.18
CA PRO A 453 5.23 18.49 19.44
C PRO A 453 4.01 19.22 18.88
N MET A 454 3.35 18.68 17.87
CA MET A 454 2.26 19.34 17.16
C MET A 454 0.93 19.19 17.90
N LYS A 455 0.39 20.30 18.39
CA LYS A 455 -0.96 20.37 18.93
C LYS A 455 -2.00 20.52 17.81
N VAL A 456 -3.19 19.98 18.03
CA VAL A 456 -4.37 20.23 17.20
C VAL A 456 -5.41 20.96 18.04
N PRO A 457 -6.36 21.66 17.41
CA PRO A 457 -7.49 22.24 18.14
C PRO A 457 -8.15 21.18 19.03
N GLY A 458 -8.38 21.51 20.27
CA GLY A 458 -8.81 20.58 21.32
C GLY A 458 -7.66 20.07 22.18
N ARG A 459 -7.75 18.84 22.66
CA ARG A 459 -6.85 18.30 23.71
C ARG A 459 -5.80 17.31 23.21
N ARG A 460 -5.80 16.97 21.93
CA ARG A 460 -4.91 15.93 21.38
C ARG A 460 -3.71 16.53 20.68
N ARG A 461 -2.58 15.82 20.73
CA ARG A 461 -1.43 16.09 19.88
C ARG A 461 -1.52 15.25 18.61
N ARG A 462 -1.11 15.83 17.49
CA ARG A 462 -1.17 15.16 16.20
C ARG A 462 0.04 14.26 16.00
N ALA A 463 -0.17 13.10 15.39
CA ALA A 463 0.91 12.28 14.88
C ALA A 463 1.62 13.02 13.74
N LEU A 464 2.94 13.04 13.78
CA LEU A 464 3.81 13.46 12.70
C LEU A 464 4.45 12.23 12.08
N ASP A 465 4.78 12.29 10.81
CA ASP A 465 5.59 11.24 10.19
C ASP A 465 7.08 11.43 10.45
N THR A 466 7.83 10.38 10.16
CA THR A 466 9.27 10.35 10.35
C THR A 466 9.99 11.36 9.45
N ASP A 467 9.41 11.67 8.28
CA ASP A 467 9.95 12.70 7.37
C ASP A 467 9.98 14.06 8.07
N THR A 468 8.86 14.45 8.69
CA THR A 468 8.76 15.71 9.44
C THR A 468 9.74 15.76 10.63
N TRP A 469 9.85 14.67 11.38
CA TRP A 469 10.81 14.56 12.48
C TRP A 469 12.26 14.70 12.01
N THR A 470 12.58 14.13 10.85
CA THR A 470 13.93 14.18 10.26
C THR A 470 14.24 15.56 9.69
N MET A 471 13.31 16.13 8.92
CA MET A 471 13.47 17.49 8.36
C MET A 471 13.65 18.54 9.46
N SER A 472 12.99 18.36 10.60
CA SER A 472 13.10 19.26 11.75
C SER A 472 14.35 19.06 12.62
N GLY A 473 15.22 18.13 12.25
CA GLY A 473 16.43 17.88 13.00
C GLY A 473 16.22 17.20 14.36
N HIS A 474 15.04 16.66 14.63
CA HIS A 474 14.79 15.94 15.89
C HIS A 474 15.28 14.50 15.89
N THR A 475 15.39 13.88 14.70
CA THR A 475 15.86 12.51 14.56
C THR A 475 17.39 12.47 14.73
N ARG A 476 17.87 11.68 15.69
CA ARG A 476 19.29 11.41 15.94
C ARG A 476 19.67 9.98 15.62
N PHE A 477 18.70 9.11 15.54
CA PHE A 477 18.84 7.71 15.19
C PHE A 477 17.66 7.30 14.32
N ALA A 478 17.91 6.87 13.10
CA ALA A 478 16.90 6.47 12.14
C ALA A 478 17.03 4.97 11.81
N HIS A 479 16.06 4.17 12.23
CA HIS A 479 15.95 2.75 11.87
C HIS A 479 14.99 2.60 10.70
N VAL A 480 15.52 2.34 9.52
CA VAL A 480 14.78 2.24 8.24
C VAL A 480 14.65 0.76 7.89
N ILE A 481 13.41 0.26 7.83
CA ILE A 481 13.12 -1.17 7.73
C ILE A 481 12.24 -1.46 6.51
N GLY A 482 12.79 -2.16 5.51
CA GLY A 482 12.04 -2.65 4.35
C GLY A 482 11.34 -1.56 3.55
N THR A 483 11.99 -0.43 3.31
CA THR A 483 11.44 0.69 2.54
C THR A 483 12.51 1.51 1.83
N THR A 484 12.19 1.93 0.61
CA THR A 484 13.04 2.84 -0.18
C THR A 484 12.93 4.29 0.24
N TRP A 485 12.23 4.58 1.27
CA TRP A 485 11.91 5.87 1.90
C TRP A 485 12.14 7.12 1.02
N ILE A 486 13.40 7.56 0.86
CA ILE A 486 13.74 8.77 0.09
C ILE A 486 13.21 8.70 -1.34
N GLN A 487 13.40 7.58 -2.03
CA GLN A 487 12.96 7.42 -3.44
C GLN A 487 11.43 7.38 -3.61
N SER A 488 10.69 7.07 -2.55
CA SER A 488 9.25 6.81 -2.62
C SER A 488 8.38 7.93 -2.05
N MET A 489 8.98 9.01 -1.54
CA MET A 489 8.26 10.11 -0.90
C MET A 489 8.27 11.38 -1.75
N CYS A 490 7.24 12.22 -1.55
CA CYS A 490 7.23 13.58 -2.07
C CYS A 490 8.34 14.40 -1.41
N GLY A 491 8.96 15.32 -2.14
CA GLY A 491 10.07 16.12 -1.62
C GLY A 491 11.35 15.31 -1.39
N SER A 492 11.54 14.24 -2.17
CA SER A 492 12.66 13.31 -2.02
C SER A 492 14.03 13.99 -2.09
N GLN A 493 14.17 15.03 -2.91
CA GLN A 493 15.44 15.77 -3.05
C GLN A 493 15.79 16.54 -1.78
N GLN A 494 14.83 17.24 -1.16
CA GLN A 494 15.05 17.92 0.12
C GLN A 494 15.35 16.93 1.25
N LEU A 495 14.64 15.80 1.27
CA LEU A 495 14.89 14.77 2.25
C LEU A 495 16.29 14.15 2.08
N ALA A 496 16.73 13.89 0.84
CA ALA A 496 18.06 13.41 0.54
C ALA A 496 19.14 14.41 0.98
N GLN A 497 18.96 15.71 0.68
CA GLN A 497 19.85 16.76 1.14
C GLN A 497 19.93 16.79 2.68
N ARG A 498 18.80 16.65 3.36
CA ARG A 498 18.78 16.61 4.82
C ARG A 498 19.50 15.39 5.39
N PHE A 499 19.36 14.23 4.75
CA PHE A 499 20.15 13.05 5.13
C PHE A 499 21.64 13.28 4.91
N GLU A 500 22.03 13.90 3.80
CA GLU A 500 23.43 14.25 3.54
C GLU A 500 24.03 15.11 4.65
N GLU A 501 23.31 16.18 5.03
CA GLU A 501 23.72 17.09 6.11
C GLU A 501 23.89 16.38 7.46
N LEU A 502 22.93 15.50 7.80
CA LEU A 502 22.89 14.85 9.11
C LEU A 502 23.82 13.63 9.21
N THR A 503 24.29 13.06 8.10
CA THR A 503 25.10 11.83 8.06
C THR A 503 26.48 12.09 7.46
N VAL A 504 26.61 12.06 6.14
CA VAL A 504 27.88 12.18 5.41
C VAL A 504 28.56 13.53 5.66
N GLY A 505 27.78 14.61 5.70
CA GLY A 505 28.27 15.97 5.97
C GLY A 505 28.63 16.22 7.44
N ASN A 506 28.30 15.31 8.35
CA ASN A 506 28.66 15.43 9.77
C ASN A 506 30.17 15.10 9.95
N PRO A 507 30.90 15.85 10.78
CA PRO A 507 32.37 15.63 10.97
C PRO A 507 32.70 14.31 11.67
N HIS A 508 31.79 13.76 12.48
CA HIS A 508 32.02 12.53 13.24
C HIS A 508 31.76 11.29 12.38
N GLN A 509 32.78 10.91 11.58
CA GLN A 509 32.76 9.71 10.75
C GLN A 509 33.54 8.59 11.41
N VAL A 510 33.04 7.36 11.32
CA VAL A 510 33.71 6.19 11.90
C VAL A 510 35.03 5.90 11.17
N ARG A 511 36.15 5.91 11.91
CA ARG A 511 37.53 5.69 11.39
C ARG A 511 38.32 4.71 12.25
N SER A 512 37.64 3.74 12.86
CA SER A 512 38.25 2.67 13.67
C SER A 512 37.47 1.37 13.45
N TYR A 513 38.16 0.25 13.62
CA TYR A 513 37.57 -1.09 13.66
C TYR A 513 37.24 -1.54 15.07
N ASP A 514 37.71 -0.79 16.08
CA ASP A 514 37.37 -1.09 17.48
C ASP A 514 35.89 -0.78 17.75
N LYS A 515 35.23 -1.70 18.44
CA LYS A 515 33.81 -1.61 18.74
C LYS A 515 33.44 -0.38 19.57
N GLN A 516 34.28 -0.07 20.59
CA GLN A 516 34.02 1.06 21.47
C GLN A 516 34.22 2.39 20.75
N ASP A 517 35.27 2.51 19.95
CA ASP A 517 35.53 3.70 19.14
C ASP A 517 34.40 3.98 18.15
N ILE A 518 33.84 2.93 17.55
CA ILE A 518 32.66 3.03 16.65
C ILE A 518 31.48 3.58 17.42
N ILE A 519 31.16 2.99 18.57
CA ILE A 519 30.05 3.40 19.44
C ILE A 519 30.20 4.87 19.87
N ASP A 520 31.38 5.24 20.35
CA ASP A 520 31.65 6.59 20.84
C ASP A 520 31.56 7.63 19.70
N THR A 521 32.10 7.31 18.53
CA THR A 521 31.98 8.18 17.35
C THR A 521 30.50 8.40 16.94
N LEU A 522 29.68 7.34 16.94
CA LEU A 522 28.26 7.45 16.58
C LEU A 522 27.46 8.21 17.64
N LYS A 523 27.80 8.07 18.94
CA LYS A 523 27.25 8.89 20.03
C LYS A 523 27.58 10.37 19.83
N LEU A 524 28.86 10.69 19.57
CA LEU A 524 29.30 12.07 19.29
C LEU A 524 28.59 12.67 18.06
N ARG A 525 28.33 11.87 17.03
CA ARG A 525 27.52 12.32 15.89
C ARG A 525 26.12 12.72 16.31
N ALA A 526 25.45 11.92 17.13
CA ALA A 526 24.13 12.23 17.64
C ALA A 526 24.13 13.50 18.51
N ASP A 527 25.14 13.67 19.35
CA ASP A 527 25.31 14.85 20.22
C ASP A 527 25.56 16.14 19.42
N SER A 528 26.33 16.05 18.33
CA SER A 528 26.59 17.19 17.43
C SER A 528 25.43 17.58 16.52
N GLY A 529 24.28 16.98 16.70
CA GLY A 529 23.10 17.26 15.87
C GLY A 529 22.96 16.38 14.64
N GLY A 530 23.91 15.47 14.39
CA GLY A 530 23.87 14.50 13.32
C GLY A 530 22.92 13.33 13.58
N MET A 531 22.86 12.40 12.65
CA MET A 531 21.98 11.25 12.69
C MET A 531 22.75 9.96 12.40
N VAL A 532 22.48 8.92 13.19
CA VAL A 532 22.93 7.55 12.93
C VAL A 532 21.83 6.82 12.19
N VAL A 533 22.16 6.08 11.13
CA VAL A 533 21.20 5.41 10.26
C VAL A 533 21.43 3.91 10.24
N ILE A 534 20.40 3.15 10.58
CA ILE A 534 20.34 1.71 10.30
C ILE A 534 19.42 1.48 9.10
N ASN A 535 19.89 0.72 8.12
CA ASN A 535 19.05 0.17 7.07
C ASN A 535 18.93 -1.36 7.22
N GLN A 536 17.72 -1.82 7.47
CA GLN A 536 17.37 -3.24 7.55
C GLN A 536 16.56 -3.58 6.31
N ASP A 537 17.18 -4.29 5.37
CA ASP A 537 16.56 -4.56 4.07
C ASP A 537 17.13 -5.84 3.43
N ILE A 538 16.52 -6.24 2.31
CA ILE A 538 16.96 -7.39 1.51
C ILE A 538 18.04 -7.02 0.50
N TYR A 539 18.13 -5.76 0.14
CA TYR A 539 19.12 -5.18 -0.78
C TYR A 539 19.80 -3.96 -0.17
N LEU A 540 20.92 -3.58 -0.73
CA LEU A 540 21.52 -2.30 -0.46
C LEU A 540 20.71 -1.19 -1.17
N VAL A 541 19.75 -0.62 -0.45
CA VAL A 541 18.82 0.37 -0.99
C VAL A 541 19.51 1.72 -1.21
N ASP A 542 19.39 2.25 -2.41
CA ASP A 542 19.91 3.56 -2.76
C ASP A 542 18.88 4.67 -2.42
N PRO A 543 19.28 5.82 -1.84
CA PRO A 543 20.59 6.13 -1.25
C PRO A 543 20.70 5.73 0.24
N ILE A 544 19.62 5.24 0.86
CA ILE A 544 19.58 4.98 2.32
C ILE A 544 20.72 4.02 2.73
N GLY A 545 20.80 2.85 2.11
CA GLY A 545 21.75 1.81 2.47
C GLY A 545 23.15 2.11 1.97
N ASN A 546 23.28 2.40 0.67
CA ASN A 546 24.62 2.54 0.06
C ASN A 546 25.34 3.83 0.46
N ARG A 547 24.61 4.93 0.72
CA ARG A 547 25.20 6.24 1.02
C ARG A 547 25.11 6.64 2.49
N TYR A 548 23.94 6.49 3.12
CA TYR A 548 23.69 7.11 4.43
C TYR A 548 23.77 6.16 5.61
N ALA A 549 23.53 4.86 5.41
CA ALA A 549 23.53 3.93 6.52
C ALA A 549 24.89 3.71 7.13
N ASP A 550 24.96 3.76 8.45
CA ASP A 550 26.10 3.37 9.27
C ASP A 550 26.10 1.86 9.52
N ILE A 551 24.90 1.27 9.68
CA ILE A 551 24.72 -0.14 9.97
C ILE A 551 23.71 -0.72 8.98
N ILE A 552 24.02 -1.89 8.42
CA ILE A 552 23.14 -2.65 7.55
C ILE A 552 22.79 -3.98 8.20
N PHE A 553 21.49 -4.30 8.26
CA PHE A 553 21.01 -5.63 8.65
C PHE A 553 20.43 -6.36 7.45
N PRO A 554 20.94 -7.54 7.08
CA PRO A 554 20.44 -8.35 5.96
C PRO A 554 19.12 -9.03 6.35
N ALA A 555 18.04 -8.71 5.64
CA ALA A 555 16.73 -9.24 5.91
C ALA A 555 16.38 -10.44 5.02
N ALA A 556 15.65 -11.42 5.59
CA ALA A 556 15.00 -12.51 4.86
C ALA A 556 13.60 -12.07 4.40
N THR A 557 13.16 -12.64 3.27
CA THR A 557 11.92 -12.23 2.61
C THR A 557 11.06 -13.42 2.15
N TRP A 558 10.18 -13.20 1.20
CA TRP A 558 9.27 -14.15 0.59
C TRP A 558 9.97 -15.46 0.19
N GLY A 559 9.41 -16.56 0.66
CA GLY A 559 9.93 -17.91 0.41
C GLY A 559 11.10 -18.32 1.30
N GLU A 560 11.77 -17.37 1.97
CA GLU A 560 12.91 -17.61 2.85
C GLU A 560 12.49 -17.85 4.30
N GLU A 561 11.30 -17.45 4.67
CA GLU A 561 10.66 -17.69 5.96
C GLU A 561 9.16 -17.90 5.77
N THR A 562 8.49 -18.54 6.74
CA THR A 562 7.03 -18.69 6.73
C THR A 562 6.37 -17.49 7.40
N PHE A 563 5.47 -16.85 6.66
CA PHE A 563 4.78 -15.64 7.10
C PHE A 563 3.30 -15.64 6.74
N MET A 564 2.54 -14.73 7.34
CA MET A 564 1.16 -14.47 6.96
C MET A 564 0.93 -13.01 6.55
N ARG A 565 -0.01 -12.81 5.62
CA ARG A 565 -0.41 -11.49 5.13
C ARG A 565 -1.83 -11.52 4.56
N ALA A 566 -2.49 -10.37 4.49
CA ALA A 566 -3.81 -10.25 3.89
C ALA A 566 -3.78 -9.52 2.55
N ASN A 567 -4.70 -9.86 1.65
CA ASN A 567 -4.92 -9.15 0.39
C ASN A 567 -5.91 -7.97 0.52
N GLY A 568 -6.34 -7.40 -0.61
CA GLY A 568 -7.24 -6.25 -0.67
C GLY A 568 -8.66 -6.51 -0.16
N GLU A 569 -9.11 -7.74 -0.20
CA GLU A 569 -10.38 -8.18 0.38
C GLU A 569 -10.21 -8.79 1.78
N ARG A 570 -9.09 -8.52 2.46
CA ARG A 570 -8.76 -8.98 3.81
C ARG A 570 -8.54 -10.50 3.92
N ARG A 571 -8.32 -11.19 2.81
CA ARG A 571 -8.09 -12.62 2.77
C ARG A 571 -6.69 -12.95 3.30
N LEU A 572 -6.64 -13.64 4.44
CA LEU A 572 -5.42 -14.08 5.11
C LEU A 572 -4.89 -15.34 4.43
N ARG A 573 -3.60 -15.40 4.23
CA ARG A 573 -2.89 -16.54 3.64
C ARG A 573 -1.57 -16.76 4.31
N LEU A 574 -1.13 -18.03 4.29
CA LEU A 574 0.21 -18.44 4.67
C LEU A 574 1.11 -18.37 3.43
N TYR A 575 2.28 -17.79 3.61
CA TYR A 575 3.38 -17.73 2.65
C TYR A 575 4.46 -18.67 3.17
N ASN A 576 4.45 -19.91 2.71
CA ASN A 576 5.36 -20.93 3.22
C ASN A 576 6.80 -20.65 2.79
N LYS A 577 7.74 -20.99 3.67
CA LYS A 577 9.15 -21.10 3.34
C LYS A 577 9.36 -22.24 2.34
N PHE A 578 10.17 -22.02 1.31
CA PHE A 578 10.53 -23.05 0.34
C PHE A 578 12.00 -23.03 -0.09
N TYR A 579 12.79 -22.05 0.39
CA TYR A 579 14.24 -22.03 0.19
C TYR A 579 14.95 -21.28 1.34
N ASP A 580 16.27 -21.42 1.37
CA ASP A 580 17.10 -20.82 2.40
C ASP A 580 17.38 -19.36 2.09
N ALA A 581 17.38 -18.51 3.12
CA ALA A 581 17.82 -17.14 3.00
C ALA A 581 19.31 -17.07 2.60
N PRO A 582 19.74 -16.08 1.79
CA PRO A 582 21.13 -15.97 1.39
C PRO A 582 22.02 -15.58 2.58
N GLY A 583 23.14 -16.31 2.72
CA GLY A 583 24.13 -16.08 3.78
C GLY A 583 23.52 -16.14 5.18
N GLU A 584 23.71 -15.08 5.95
CA GLU A 584 23.27 -14.98 7.34
C GLU A 584 21.97 -14.15 7.47
N ALA A 585 21.28 -13.83 6.37
CA ALA A 585 20.05 -13.02 6.40
C ALA A 585 18.98 -13.63 7.32
N LYS A 586 18.32 -12.79 8.11
CA LYS A 586 17.33 -13.16 9.12
C LYS A 586 16.00 -12.44 8.89
N PRO A 587 14.84 -13.02 9.27
CA PRO A 587 13.58 -12.30 9.18
C PRO A 587 13.57 -11.07 10.11
N ASP A 588 12.84 -10.03 9.71
CA ASP A 588 12.80 -8.77 10.46
C ASP A 588 12.35 -8.96 11.92
N TRP A 589 11.42 -9.89 12.19
CA TRP A 589 10.98 -10.17 13.55
C TRP A 589 12.13 -10.66 14.44
N TRP A 590 13.06 -11.46 13.89
CA TRP A 590 14.22 -11.98 14.62
C TRP A 590 15.24 -10.85 14.89
N ILE A 591 15.53 -10.03 13.86
CA ILE A 591 16.47 -8.90 13.99
C ILE A 591 15.98 -7.93 15.06
N ILE A 592 14.71 -7.62 15.05
CA ILE A 592 14.07 -6.75 16.05
C ILE A 592 14.08 -7.39 17.43
N ALA A 593 13.85 -8.69 17.56
CA ALA A 593 13.88 -9.39 18.83
C ALA A 593 15.29 -9.37 19.45
N GLU A 594 16.30 -9.66 18.65
CA GLU A 594 17.69 -9.65 19.10
C GLU A 594 18.17 -8.25 19.48
N LEU A 595 17.80 -7.22 18.72
CA LEU A 595 18.08 -5.82 19.05
C LEU A 595 17.36 -5.41 20.36
N ALA A 596 16.08 -5.77 20.49
CA ALA A 596 15.26 -5.44 21.65
C ALA A 596 15.84 -6.04 22.94
N LYS A 597 16.25 -7.30 22.93
CA LYS A 597 16.89 -7.97 24.07
C LYS A 597 18.17 -7.27 24.51
N ARG A 598 19.03 -6.87 23.53
CA ARG A 598 20.28 -6.13 23.81
C ARG A 598 20.03 -4.72 24.34
N MET A 599 18.90 -4.13 23.99
CA MET A 599 18.47 -2.87 24.59
C MET A 599 17.80 -3.02 25.97
N GLY A 600 17.75 -4.25 26.52
CA GLY A 600 17.13 -4.54 27.82
C GLY A 600 15.62 -4.61 27.81
N PHE A 601 14.98 -4.85 26.65
CA PHE A 601 13.53 -4.99 26.52
C PHE A 601 13.14 -6.47 26.65
N ASP A 602 12.13 -6.77 27.45
CA ASP A 602 11.56 -8.08 27.66
C ASP A 602 10.44 -8.44 26.67
N GLY A 603 10.03 -9.70 26.66
CA GLY A 603 8.89 -10.20 25.89
C GLY A 603 9.17 -10.35 24.39
N PHE A 604 10.42 -10.59 23.99
CA PHE A 604 10.84 -10.86 22.62
C PHE A 604 11.48 -12.28 22.49
N ASP A 605 10.99 -13.25 23.28
CA ASP A 605 11.56 -14.60 23.39
C ASP A 605 10.98 -15.58 22.37
N TRP A 606 10.58 -15.08 21.21
CA TRP A 606 10.03 -15.88 20.11
C TRP A 606 11.09 -16.82 19.53
N LYS A 607 10.72 -18.07 19.31
CA LYS A 607 11.58 -19.08 18.70
C LYS A 607 11.44 -19.17 17.18
N ASN A 608 10.28 -18.80 16.66
CA ASN A 608 9.93 -18.86 15.24
C ASN A 608 8.83 -17.85 14.90
N SER A 609 8.53 -17.71 13.62
CA SER A 609 7.51 -16.77 13.11
C SER A 609 6.10 -17.08 13.61
N ASN A 610 5.77 -18.36 13.86
CA ASN A 610 4.48 -18.74 14.42
C ASN A 610 4.28 -18.16 15.83
N ASP A 611 5.31 -18.17 16.70
CA ASP A 611 5.21 -17.60 18.04
C ASP A 611 4.83 -16.10 17.96
N VAL A 612 5.41 -15.38 17.01
CA VAL A 612 5.08 -13.97 16.75
C VAL A 612 3.64 -13.84 16.27
N ALA A 613 3.22 -14.68 15.34
CA ALA A 613 1.86 -14.69 14.81
C ALA A 613 0.83 -14.98 15.92
N GLU A 614 1.08 -15.97 16.77
CA GLU A 614 0.20 -16.33 17.90
C GLU A 614 0.11 -15.23 18.97
N GLU A 615 1.21 -14.58 19.29
CA GLU A 615 1.17 -13.43 20.18
C GLU A 615 0.37 -12.29 19.56
N SER A 616 0.58 -12.03 18.26
CA SER A 616 -0.09 -10.95 17.55
C SER A 616 -1.59 -11.17 17.37
N ALA A 617 -2.07 -12.41 17.39
CA ALA A 617 -3.47 -12.76 17.15
C ALA A 617 -4.43 -12.04 18.11
N ARG A 618 -4.10 -11.96 19.40
CA ARG A 618 -4.91 -11.25 20.40
C ARG A 618 -5.06 -9.75 20.10
N PHE A 619 -4.06 -9.13 19.46
CA PHE A 619 -4.07 -7.73 19.09
C PHE A 619 -4.84 -7.46 17.77
N SER A 620 -5.16 -8.52 17.02
CA SER A 620 -6.01 -8.44 15.84
C SER A 620 -7.49 -8.33 16.17
N ARG A 621 -7.90 -8.68 17.39
CA ARG A 621 -9.30 -8.77 17.83
C ARG A 621 -10.06 -7.46 17.56
N GLY A 622 -11.23 -7.59 16.94
CA GLY A 622 -12.08 -6.46 16.57
C GLY A 622 -11.56 -5.61 15.42
N SER A 623 -10.44 -5.98 14.79
CA SER A 623 -9.94 -5.34 13.57
C SER A 623 -10.58 -5.94 12.32
N ARG A 624 -10.38 -5.26 11.17
CA ARG A 624 -10.85 -5.79 9.88
C ARG A 624 -10.13 -7.07 9.42
N LYS A 625 -9.02 -7.42 10.04
CA LYS A 625 -8.24 -8.62 9.77
C LYS A 625 -8.16 -9.51 11.01
N ASP A 626 -9.21 -9.52 11.83
CA ASP A 626 -9.23 -10.35 13.04
C ASP A 626 -9.04 -11.81 12.67
N PHE A 627 -7.94 -12.41 13.16
CA PHE A 627 -7.59 -13.80 12.94
C PHE A 627 -7.42 -14.57 14.26
N ASN A 628 -7.86 -14.00 15.36
CA ASN A 628 -7.71 -14.62 16.66
C ASN A 628 -8.41 -16.00 16.73
N MET A 629 -9.54 -16.18 16.03
CA MET A 629 -10.27 -17.44 16.05
C MET A 629 -9.53 -18.55 15.29
N ILE A 630 -8.66 -18.22 14.33
CA ILE A 630 -7.75 -19.22 13.71
C ILE A 630 -6.84 -19.83 14.77
N LYS A 631 -6.25 -18.99 15.64
CA LYS A 631 -5.44 -19.44 16.77
C LYS A 631 -6.24 -20.34 17.72
N VAL A 632 -7.45 -19.91 18.09
CA VAL A 632 -8.31 -20.68 19.01
C VAL A 632 -8.64 -22.06 18.43
N ALA A 633 -9.01 -22.13 17.16
CA ALA A 633 -9.28 -23.40 16.48
C ALA A 633 -8.02 -24.28 16.39
N ALA A 634 -6.88 -23.68 16.03
CA ALA A 634 -5.61 -24.38 15.98
C ALA A 634 -5.29 -25.07 17.32
N HIS A 635 -5.36 -24.35 18.42
CA HIS A 635 -5.07 -24.90 19.76
C HIS A 635 -6.04 -26.00 20.19
N ARG A 636 -7.33 -25.91 19.80
CA ARG A 636 -8.31 -26.98 20.03
C ARG A 636 -7.95 -28.28 19.30
N GLU A 637 -7.29 -28.18 18.16
CA GLU A 637 -6.85 -29.30 17.34
C GLU A 637 -5.40 -29.73 17.61
N GLY A 638 -4.72 -29.16 18.59
CA GLY A 638 -3.30 -29.42 18.87
C GLY A 638 -2.34 -28.95 17.80
N LYS A 639 -2.75 -27.94 16.98
CA LYS A 639 -1.99 -27.34 15.89
C LYS A 639 -1.47 -25.96 16.25
N THR A 640 -0.50 -25.48 15.49
CA THR A 640 -0.10 -24.08 15.51
C THR A 640 -1.02 -23.23 14.64
N LEU A 641 -1.00 -21.89 14.84
CA LEU A 641 -1.77 -20.95 14.03
C LEU A 641 -1.40 -21.07 12.54
N HIS A 642 -0.09 -21.15 12.23
CA HIS A 642 0.37 -21.30 10.85
C HIS A 642 -0.10 -22.60 10.22
N GLN A 643 -0.06 -23.74 10.96
CA GLN A 643 -0.59 -25.00 10.45
C GLN A 643 -2.08 -24.90 10.13
N LYS A 644 -2.88 -24.30 11.04
CA LYS A 644 -4.31 -24.13 10.81
C LYS A 644 -4.62 -23.20 9.64
N LEU A 645 -3.91 -22.10 9.51
CA LEU A 645 -4.06 -21.19 8.35
C LEU A 645 -3.63 -21.88 7.04
N GLY A 646 -2.59 -22.72 7.09
CA GLY A 646 -2.09 -23.50 5.96
C GLY A 646 -3.13 -24.45 5.35
N GLU A 647 -4.08 -24.96 6.14
CA GLU A 647 -5.16 -25.84 5.66
C GLU A 647 -6.07 -25.18 4.62
N PHE A 648 -6.16 -23.84 4.61
CA PHE A 648 -6.90 -23.09 3.59
C PHE A 648 -6.12 -22.96 2.28
N GLY A 649 -4.85 -23.40 2.22
CA GLY A 649 -4.03 -23.35 1.01
C GLY A 649 -4.00 -21.99 0.36
N THR A 650 -4.02 -21.96 -0.97
CA THR A 650 -4.03 -20.72 -1.77
C THR A 650 -5.36 -19.98 -1.72
N ASN A 651 -6.43 -20.62 -1.27
CA ASN A 651 -7.73 -19.98 -1.07
C ASN A 651 -7.71 -19.00 0.12
N GLY A 652 -7.01 -19.34 1.20
CA GLY A 652 -6.98 -18.55 2.41
C GLY A 652 -8.36 -18.35 3.04
N ILE A 653 -8.44 -17.50 4.06
CA ILE A 653 -9.71 -17.17 4.73
C ILE A 653 -9.85 -15.66 4.90
N GLN A 654 -11.03 -15.12 4.64
CA GLN A 654 -11.31 -13.69 4.64
C GLN A 654 -11.57 -13.15 6.06
N GLY A 655 -10.74 -12.24 6.54
CA GLY A 655 -10.93 -11.60 7.85
C GLY A 655 -12.06 -10.55 7.87
N PRO A 656 -12.68 -10.28 9.02
CA PRO A 656 -12.57 -10.97 10.30
C PRO A 656 -13.03 -12.43 10.25
N VAL A 657 -12.34 -13.30 10.99
CA VAL A 657 -12.63 -14.74 11.05
C VAL A 657 -13.43 -15.05 12.31
N PHE A 658 -14.49 -15.80 12.16
CA PHE A 658 -15.34 -16.31 13.24
C PHE A 658 -15.19 -17.81 13.35
N MET A 659 -15.68 -18.35 14.47
CA MET A 659 -15.80 -19.76 14.69
C MET A 659 -17.27 -20.08 15.06
N GLU A 660 -17.86 -21.00 14.34
CA GLU A 660 -19.19 -21.55 14.65
C GLU A 660 -19.12 -22.46 15.89
N ASP A 661 -20.28 -22.85 16.42
CA ASP A 661 -20.36 -23.68 17.63
C ASP A 661 -19.74 -25.07 17.44
N ASP A 662 -19.74 -25.60 16.23
CA ASP A 662 -19.09 -26.86 15.86
C ASP A 662 -17.57 -26.75 15.68
N GLY A 663 -17.02 -25.55 15.80
CA GLY A 663 -15.59 -25.27 15.63
C GLY A 663 -15.20 -24.87 14.20
N THR A 664 -16.12 -24.84 13.25
CA THR A 664 -15.86 -24.42 11.85
C THR A 664 -15.47 -22.94 11.79
N LEU A 665 -14.36 -22.64 11.07
CA LEU A 665 -13.95 -21.27 10.83
C LEU A 665 -14.66 -20.67 9.63
N VAL A 666 -15.28 -19.50 9.85
CA VAL A 666 -16.02 -18.77 8.83
C VAL A 666 -15.40 -17.39 8.58
N GLY A 667 -15.14 -17.08 7.32
CA GLY A 667 -14.63 -15.78 6.90
C GLY A 667 -15.72 -14.73 6.69
N THR A 668 -15.33 -13.48 6.57
CA THR A 668 -16.23 -12.34 6.35
C THR A 668 -16.07 -11.77 4.95
N LYS A 669 -17.09 -11.89 4.12
CA LYS A 669 -17.10 -11.47 2.72
C LYS A 669 -16.92 -9.95 2.59
N ARG A 670 -17.71 -9.14 3.30
CA ARG A 670 -17.64 -7.67 3.31
C ARG A 670 -17.80 -7.10 4.71
N LEU A 671 -17.28 -5.90 4.90
CA LEU A 671 -17.50 -5.11 6.11
C LEU A 671 -18.71 -4.19 5.92
N HIS A 672 -19.27 -3.74 7.03
CA HIS A 672 -20.42 -2.83 7.07
C HIS A 672 -21.68 -3.41 6.39
N ASP A 673 -21.82 -4.74 6.38
CA ASP A 673 -22.92 -5.40 5.71
C ASP A 673 -24.23 -5.11 6.44
N THR A 674 -24.95 -4.11 5.93
CA THR A 674 -26.22 -3.63 6.52
C THR A 674 -27.38 -4.62 6.33
N THR A 675 -27.18 -5.67 5.54
CA THR A 675 -28.16 -6.75 5.34
C THR A 675 -28.04 -7.85 6.38
N ARG A 676 -26.92 -7.93 7.11
CA ARG A 676 -26.70 -8.93 8.16
C ARG A 676 -27.33 -8.51 9.47
N LYS A 677 -27.89 -9.48 10.19
CA LYS A 677 -28.39 -9.27 11.56
C LYS A 677 -27.24 -9.34 12.56
N LEU A 678 -27.31 -8.54 13.65
CA LEU A 678 -26.34 -8.55 14.71
C LEU A 678 -26.17 -9.92 15.39
N SER A 679 -27.26 -10.68 15.48
CA SER A 679 -27.24 -12.05 16.02
C SER A 679 -26.36 -13.02 15.23
N GLU A 680 -26.16 -12.75 13.93
CA GLU A 680 -25.29 -13.57 13.08
C GLU A 680 -23.79 -13.31 13.33
N THR A 681 -23.47 -12.28 14.11
CA THR A 681 -22.10 -11.87 14.42
C THR A 681 -21.77 -12.02 15.91
N GLY A 682 -22.65 -12.66 16.65
CA GLY A 682 -22.58 -12.80 18.11
C GLY A 682 -21.34 -13.58 18.58
N PRO A 683 -21.10 -13.58 19.89
CA PRO A 683 -19.89 -14.15 20.52
C PRO A 683 -19.97 -15.67 20.69
N ALA A 684 -20.61 -16.41 19.79
CA ALA A 684 -20.60 -17.86 19.84
C ALA A 684 -19.15 -18.37 19.91
N ALA A 685 -18.92 -19.43 20.67
CA ALA A 685 -17.64 -20.09 20.79
C ALA A 685 -16.43 -19.17 21.18
N GLY A 686 -16.68 -18.01 21.78
CA GLY A 686 -15.64 -17.05 22.20
C GLY A 686 -15.27 -16.01 21.16
N ASN A 687 -16.03 -15.86 20.10
CA ASN A 687 -15.89 -14.78 19.15
C ASN A 687 -16.00 -13.42 19.84
N VAL A 688 -15.26 -12.43 19.32
CA VAL A 688 -15.40 -11.03 19.74
C VAL A 688 -16.38 -10.34 18.83
N PHE A 689 -17.41 -9.74 19.40
CA PHE A 689 -18.33 -8.91 18.64
C PHE A 689 -17.60 -7.76 17.92
N ASN A 690 -17.69 -7.72 16.61
CA ASN A 690 -17.08 -6.70 15.79
C ASN A 690 -18.14 -5.88 15.05
N LYS A 691 -18.43 -4.69 15.57
CA LYS A 691 -19.41 -3.77 14.97
C LYS A 691 -19.16 -3.46 13.51
N LYS A 692 -17.90 -3.55 13.05
CA LYS A 692 -17.55 -3.29 11.63
C LYS A 692 -18.20 -4.22 10.63
N LEU A 693 -18.69 -5.36 11.09
CA LEU A 693 -19.37 -6.33 10.21
C LEU A 693 -20.69 -5.82 9.68
N THR A 694 -21.45 -5.14 10.52
CA THR A 694 -22.85 -4.75 10.26
C THR A 694 -23.07 -3.25 10.36
N HIS A 695 -22.14 -2.51 10.96
CA HIS A 695 -22.27 -1.07 11.25
C HIS A 695 -21.05 -0.29 10.75
N PHE A 696 -21.23 1.01 10.59
CA PHE A 696 -20.16 1.93 10.23
C PHE A 696 -19.31 2.33 11.46
N ASN A 697 -18.09 2.80 11.20
CA ASN A 697 -17.11 3.13 12.25
C ASN A 697 -17.36 4.52 12.89
N SER A 698 -18.60 4.81 13.23
CA SER A 698 -19.00 5.98 13.98
C SER A 698 -19.51 5.60 15.38
N GLN A 699 -19.69 6.57 16.25
CA GLN A 699 -20.23 6.35 17.59
C GLN A 699 -21.64 5.73 17.52
N THR A 700 -22.44 6.17 16.57
CA THR A 700 -23.82 5.69 16.36
C THR A 700 -23.90 4.40 15.55
N GLY A 701 -22.84 3.99 14.88
CA GLY A 701 -22.85 2.90 13.91
C GLY A 701 -23.43 3.29 12.55
N ARG A 702 -23.74 4.56 12.30
CA ARG A 702 -24.28 5.11 11.06
C ARG A 702 -23.24 5.94 10.32
N CYS A 703 -23.47 6.23 9.03
CA CYS A 703 -22.64 7.09 8.22
C CYS A 703 -22.79 8.58 8.55
N ASN A 704 -21.70 9.35 8.39
CA ASN A 704 -21.73 10.79 8.35
C ASN A 704 -21.65 11.28 6.89
N LEU A 705 -22.55 12.16 6.48
CA LEU A 705 -22.35 12.97 5.28
C LEU A 705 -21.42 14.14 5.58
N GLN A 706 -20.58 14.51 4.64
CA GLN A 706 -19.57 15.55 4.80
C GLN A 706 -19.67 16.57 3.68
N LYS A 707 -19.49 17.85 4.04
CA LYS A 707 -19.27 18.94 3.09
C LYS A 707 -17.87 18.83 2.52
N SER A 708 -17.71 19.08 1.24
CA SER A 708 -16.43 19.04 0.50
C SER A 708 -16.29 20.29 -0.38
N PRO A 709 -16.05 21.47 0.23
CA PRO A 709 -16.03 22.74 -0.51
C PRO A 709 -14.84 22.82 -1.46
N TRP A 710 -15.12 23.19 -2.71
CA TRP A 710 -14.10 23.43 -3.73
C TRP A 710 -13.20 24.63 -3.38
N SER A 711 -13.76 25.64 -2.73
CA SER A 711 -13.05 26.86 -2.32
C SER A 711 -11.80 26.61 -1.46
N LEU A 712 -11.69 25.45 -0.80
CA LEU A 712 -10.50 25.09 -0.04
C LEU A 712 -9.33 24.55 -0.90
N PHE A 713 -9.58 24.31 -2.18
CA PHE A 713 -8.58 23.75 -3.09
C PHE A 713 -8.40 24.59 -4.36
N SER A 714 -9.42 25.39 -4.72
CA SER A 714 -9.47 26.12 -5.99
C SER A 714 -8.29 27.07 -6.22
N ASP A 715 -7.81 27.76 -5.17
CA ASP A 715 -6.66 28.65 -5.25
C ASP A 715 -5.36 27.91 -5.58
N TYR A 716 -5.17 26.74 -4.98
CA TYR A 716 -4.04 25.86 -5.28
C TYR A 716 -4.14 25.30 -6.69
N TRP A 717 -5.34 24.87 -7.12
CA TRP A 717 -5.57 24.36 -8.46
C TRP A 717 -5.29 25.44 -9.54
N GLU A 718 -5.77 26.66 -9.34
CA GLU A 718 -5.47 27.79 -10.23
C GLU A 718 -3.95 28.08 -10.32
N TRP A 719 -3.26 27.97 -9.19
CA TRP A 719 -1.81 28.16 -9.15
C TRP A 719 -1.06 27.04 -9.88
N MET A 720 -1.56 25.79 -9.81
CA MET A 720 -0.93 24.63 -10.47
C MET A 720 -1.07 24.62 -11.99
N LYS A 721 -2.03 25.32 -12.56
CA LYS A 721 -2.26 25.33 -14.01
C LYS A 721 -0.97 25.61 -14.78
N PRO A 722 -0.76 24.94 -15.91
CA PRO A 722 0.36 25.22 -16.81
C PRO A 722 0.40 26.70 -17.23
N LYS A 723 1.58 27.27 -17.25
CA LYS A 723 1.81 28.66 -17.66
C LYS A 723 2.77 28.70 -18.84
N GLY A 724 2.45 29.48 -19.87
CA GLY A 724 3.27 29.58 -21.08
C GLY A 724 3.45 28.21 -21.76
N ASN A 725 4.67 27.72 -21.84
CA ASN A 725 5.00 26.43 -22.46
C ASN A 725 4.96 25.22 -21.51
N GLU A 726 4.50 25.39 -20.27
CA GLU A 726 4.37 24.27 -19.34
C GLU A 726 3.30 23.27 -19.81
N LEU A 727 3.49 22.03 -19.43
CA LEU A 727 2.51 20.94 -19.63
C LEU A 727 2.05 20.39 -18.28
N TRP A 728 0.85 19.82 -18.24
CA TRP A 728 0.45 18.96 -17.15
C TRP A 728 1.32 17.70 -17.13
N CYS A 729 1.80 17.33 -15.96
CA CYS A 729 2.52 16.08 -15.74
C CYS A 729 1.78 15.23 -14.73
N THR A 730 1.56 13.98 -15.07
CA THR A 730 1.00 12.97 -14.17
C THR A 730 1.84 11.71 -14.17
N SER A 731 1.84 10.96 -13.09
CA SER A 731 2.56 9.69 -13.01
C SER A 731 1.64 8.51 -13.27
N GLY A 732 2.13 7.55 -14.03
CA GLY A 732 1.48 6.26 -14.31
C GLY A 732 2.22 5.09 -13.70
N ARG A 733 1.67 3.89 -13.88
CA ARG A 733 2.30 2.61 -13.54
C ARG A 733 2.30 1.71 -14.76
N THR A 734 3.35 0.91 -14.88
CA THR A 734 3.43 -0.17 -15.87
C THR A 734 3.08 -1.51 -15.21
N ASN A 735 2.55 -2.43 -16.00
CA ASN A 735 2.15 -3.74 -15.50
C ASN A 735 3.33 -4.56 -14.97
N GLU A 736 4.50 -4.42 -15.58
CA GLU A 736 5.69 -5.20 -15.25
C GLU A 736 6.40 -4.73 -13.98
N ARG A 737 6.28 -3.44 -13.62
CA ARG A 737 6.99 -2.86 -12.46
C ARG A 737 6.13 -2.80 -11.21
N TRP A 738 6.76 -3.06 -10.07
CA TRP A 738 6.14 -2.98 -8.76
C TRP A 738 6.65 -1.78 -7.96
N GLN A 739 5.74 -0.88 -7.56
CA GLN A 739 6.03 0.28 -6.70
C GLN A 739 7.20 1.13 -7.25
N SER A 740 8.26 1.35 -6.44
CA SER A 740 9.47 2.08 -6.80
C SER A 740 10.39 1.31 -7.75
N GLY A 741 10.06 0.07 -8.09
CA GLY A 741 10.91 -0.79 -8.93
C GLY A 741 12.14 -1.34 -8.21
N PHE A 742 12.22 -1.22 -6.89
CA PHE A 742 13.40 -1.66 -6.11
C PHE A 742 13.76 -3.13 -6.33
N ASP A 743 12.76 -3.99 -6.49
CA ASP A 743 12.94 -5.42 -6.76
C ASP A 743 12.99 -5.71 -8.26
N ASP A 744 12.22 -4.99 -9.05
CA ASP A 744 12.05 -5.25 -10.49
C ASP A 744 13.32 -4.97 -11.30
N ARG A 745 14.11 -3.97 -10.90
CA ARG A 745 15.40 -3.64 -11.52
C ARG A 745 16.44 -4.76 -11.39
N ARG A 746 16.15 -5.78 -10.58
CA ARG A 746 16.99 -6.96 -10.36
C ARG A 746 16.45 -8.19 -11.07
N ARG A 747 15.35 -8.05 -11.81
CA ARG A 747 14.75 -9.14 -12.59
C ARG A 747 15.10 -8.96 -14.07
N PRO A 748 15.84 -9.91 -14.68
CA PRO A 748 16.33 -9.76 -16.05
C PRO A 748 15.23 -9.42 -17.06
N TYR A 749 14.10 -10.10 -17.03
CA TYR A 749 12.98 -9.82 -17.94
C TYR A 749 12.50 -8.38 -17.86
N VAL A 750 12.35 -7.84 -16.64
CA VAL A 750 11.84 -6.47 -16.45
C VAL A 750 12.88 -5.43 -16.90
N VAL A 751 14.17 -5.69 -16.62
CA VAL A 751 15.27 -4.80 -17.06
C VAL A 751 15.39 -4.77 -18.58
N GLN A 752 15.24 -5.92 -19.25
CA GLN A 752 15.27 -5.96 -20.71
C GLN A 752 14.10 -5.20 -21.35
N ARG A 753 12.91 -5.32 -20.77
CA ARG A 753 11.73 -4.66 -21.31
C ARG A 753 11.68 -3.16 -20.97
N TRP A 754 12.13 -2.78 -19.82
CA TRP A 754 12.07 -1.41 -19.29
C TRP A 754 13.41 -1.02 -18.65
N PRO A 755 14.48 -0.82 -19.45
CA PRO A 755 15.81 -0.47 -18.93
C PRO A 755 15.80 0.88 -18.22
N ASP A 756 15.03 1.84 -18.74
CA ASP A 756 14.96 3.22 -18.28
C ASP A 756 13.55 3.62 -17.81
N ASN A 757 13.44 4.79 -17.18
CA ASN A 757 12.18 5.48 -17.05
C ASN A 757 11.79 6.07 -18.40
N TYR A 758 10.50 6.17 -18.68
CA TYR A 758 10.02 6.82 -19.88
C TYR A 758 9.06 7.96 -19.58
N VAL A 759 8.96 8.87 -20.53
CA VAL A 759 8.03 10.02 -20.54
C VAL A 759 7.13 9.85 -21.76
N GLU A 760 5.88 9.49 -21.52
CA GLU A 760 4.86 9.38 -22.56
C GLU A 760 4.33 10.77 -22.88
N MET A 761 4.35 11.17 -24.14
CA MET A 761 3.90 12.48 -24.62
C MET A 761 2.90 12.35 -25.75
N HIS A 762 1.96 13.30 -25.82
CA HIS A 762 1.08 13.40 -26.97
C HIS A 762 1.91 13.80 -28.22
N PRO A 763 1.66 13.19 -29.40
CA PRO A 763 2.43 13.48 -30.61
C PRO A 763 2.50 14.96 -30.98
N ASP A 764 1.41 15.71 -30.83
CA ASP A 764 1.40 17.15 -31.13
C ASP A 764 2.27 17.96 -30.16
N ASP A 765 2.26 17.61 -28.87
CA ASP A 765 3.10 18.25 -27.87
C ASP A 765 4.59 17.95 -28.11
N ALA A 766 4.91 16.72 -28.51
CA ALA A 766 6.25 16.29 -28.88
C ALA A 766 6.74 17.04 -30.13
N LYS A 767 5.92 17.05 -31.20
CA LYS A 767 6.21 17.76 -32.45
C LYS A 767 6.46 19.23 -32.22
N ALA A 768 5.63 19.91 -31.43
CA ALA A 768 5.78 21.33 -31.10
C ALA A 768 7.10 21.64 -30.38
N ARG A 769 7.78 20.65 -29.83
CA ARG A 769 9.04 20.76 -29.08
C ARG A 769 10.24 20.13 -29.78
N GLY A 770 10.05 19.56 -30.96
CA GLY A 770 11.10 18.84 -31.71
C GLY A 770 11.57 17.57 -30.98
N ILE A 771 10.65 16.87 -30.29
CA ILE A 771 10.95 15.65 -29.54
C ILE A 771 10.50 14.43 -30.33
N GLU A 772 11.37 13.43 -30.40
CA GLU A 772 11.11 12.14 -31.05
C GLU A 772 11.16 10.99 -30.03
N SER A 773 10.52 9.85 -30.34
CA SER A 773 10.62 8.65 -29.50
C SER A 773 12.08 8.20 -29.41
N GLY A 774 12.56 7.97 -28.20
CA GLY A 774 13.95 7.59 -27.92
C GLY A 774 14.83 8.74 -27.38
N ASP A 775 14.38 9.99 -27.51
CA ASP A 775 15.12 11.13 -26.95
C ASP A 775 15.19 11.07 -25.43
N THR A 776 16.31 11.49 -24.87
CA THR A 776 16.44 11.65 -23.41
C THR A 776 15.88 13.01 -23.00
N LEU A 777 14.85 12.97 -22.17
CA LEU A 777 14.15 14.16 -21.71
C LEU A 777 14.44 14.43 -20.24
N MET A 778 14.46 15.70 -19.88
CA MET A 778 14.38 16.18 -18.51
C MET A 778 13.04 16.87 -18.30
N VAL A 779 12.19 16.27 -17.47
CA VAL A 779 10.93 16.87 -16.99
C VAL A 779 11.23 17.60 -15.68
N TYR A 780 10.98 18.90 -15.63
CA TYR A 780 11.30 19.71 -14.46
C TYR A 780 10.22 20.75 -14.16
N SER A 781 10.24 21.23 -12.93
CA SER A 781 9.47 22.42 -12.52
C SER A 781 10.31 23.22 -11.53
N ASP A 782 10.35 24.54 -11.72
CA ASP A 782 11.01 25.49 -10.81
C ASP A 782 10.06 25.99 -9.71
N ARG A 783 8.82 25.53 -9.71
CA ARG A 783 7.76 25.93 -8.77
C ARG A 783 7.11 24.73 -8.07
N VAL A 784 7.93 23.85 -7.53
CA VAL A 784 7.46 22.77 -6.65
C VAL A 784 7.30 23.32 -5.25
N PRO A 785 6.07 23.36 -4.69
CA PRO A 785 5.84 23.96 -3.39
C PRO A 785 6.25 22.99 -2.26
N SER A 786 7.01 23.49 -1.31
CA SER A 786 7.36 22.81 -0.07
C SER A 786 7.00 23.68 1.12
N LEU A 787 6.35 23.10 2.15
CA LEU A 787 6.08 23.83 3.38
C LEU A 787 7.33 23.90 4.24
N LYS A 788 7.65 25.09 4.71
CA LYS A 788 8.65 25.24 5.76
C LYS A 788 8.15 24.61 7.05
N GLU A 789 9.04 24.01 7.78
CA GLU A 789 8.79 23.29 9.00
C GLU A 789 8.04 24.10 10.07
N THR A 790 8.39 25.37 10.21
CA THR A 790 7.80 26.30 11.17
C THR A 790 6.29 26.50 11.03
N THR A 791 5.70 26.09 9.88
CA THR A 791 4.26 26.23 9.64
C THR A 791 3.43 25.13 10.27
N LEU A 792 4.09 24.03 10.63
CA LEU A 792 3.42 22.88 11.22
C LEU A 792 2.96 23.22 12.64
N GLY A 793 1.71 23.58 12.80
CA GLY A 793 1.14 23.75 14.14
C GLY A 793 0.83 25.15 14.56
N VAL A 794 0.98 26.14 13.73
CA VAL A 794 0.60 27.53 14.05
C VAL A 794 -0.92 27.64 14.13
N GLU A 795 -1.42 27.91 15.32
CA GLU A 795 -2.86 28.10 15.60
C GLU A 795 -3.32 29.45 15.06
N GLY A 796 -4.50 29.51 14.45
CA GLY A 796 -5.06 30.77 13.95
C GLY A 796 -4.54 31.26 12.59
N SER A 797 -3.65 30.49 11.92
CA SER A 797 -3.15 30.85 10.58
C SER A 797 -4.18 30.56 9.49
N ASP A 798 -4.13 31.36 8.41
CA ASP A 798 -4.80 30.99 7.17
C ASP A 798 -4.06 29.83 6.51
N TYR A 799 -4.70 28.66 6.50
CA TYR A 799 -4.14 27.45 5.93
C TYR A 799 -4.52 27.22 4.46
N SER A 800 -5.11 28.16 3.78
CA SER A 800 -5.21 28.17 2.34
C SER A 800 -3.82 28.20 1.71
N PHE A 801 -3.68 27.71 0.50
CA PHE A 801 -2.40 27.78 -0.19
C PHE A 801 -1.91 29.22 -0.35
N SER A 802 -2.80 30.11 -0.77
CA SER A 802 -2.50 31.54 -0.89
C SER A 802 -2.12 32.19 0.43
N GLY A 803 -2.78 31.82 1.52
CA GLY A 803 -2.45 32.30 2.86
C GLY A 803 -1.06 31.85 3.30
N GLN A 804 -0.71 30.61 3.04
CA GLN A 804 0.62 30.09 3.36
C GLN A 804 1.72 30.73 2.48
N MET A 805 1.44 30.99 1.21
CA MET A 805 2.35 31.71 0.33
C MET A 805 2.62 33.15 0.83
N LYS A 806 1.55 33.89 1.17
CA LYS A 806 1.67 35.26 1.74
C LYS A 806 2.45 35.29 3.03
N ALA A 807 2.27 34.28 3.88
CA ALA A 807 2.98 34.16 5.15
C ALA A 807 4.45 33.76 4.98
N GLY A 808 4.92 33.51 3.75
CA GLY A 808 6.29 33.04 3.50
C GLY A 808 6.57 31.62 3.99
N ASN A 809 5.53 30.84 4.19
CA ASN A 809 5.59 29.48 4.72
C ASN A 809 5.74 28.42 3.62
N VAL A 810 5.58 28.80 2.37
CA VAL A 810 5.81 27.93 1.21
C VAL A 810 7.10 28.36 0.53
N GLU A 811 8.01 27.45 0.35
CA GLU A 811 9.21 27.60 -0.45
C GLU A 811 8.98 26.93 -1.81
N LEU A 812 9.37 27.61 -2.88
CA LEU A 812 9.34 27.04 -4.22
C LEU A 812 10.73 26.51 -4.55
N THR A 813 10.79 25.24 -4.89
CA THR A 813 12.05 24.56 -5.22
C THR A 813 12.00 23.98 -6.63
N ARG A 814 13.16 23.79 -7.22
CA ARG A 814 13.30 23.06 -8.48
C ARG A 814 13.34 21.56 -8.19
N ALA A 815 12.57 20.79 -8.94
CA ALA A 815 12.69 19.35 -9.02
C ALA A 815 12.73 18.90 -10.48
N ALA A 816 13.51 17.86 -10.77
CA ALA A 816 13.68 17.32 -12.10
C ALA A 816 13.76 15.80 -12.08
N VAL A 817 13.27 15.17 -13.16
CA VAL A 817 13.43 13.74 -13.43
C VAL A 817 13.82 13.56 -14.89
N THR A 818 14.58 12.51 -15.18
CA THR A 818 14.94 12.15 -16.54
C THR A 818 14.23 10.89 -16.99
N GLY A 819 13.98 10.78 -18.29
CA GLY A 819 13.39 9.60 -18.89
C GLY A 819 13.50 9.64 -20.41
N VAL A 820 13.21 8.50 -21.04
CA VAL A 820 13.22 8.36 -22.50
C VAL A 820 11.84 8.69 -23.06
N ALA A 821 11.79 9.50 -24.12
CA ALA A 821 10.54 9.88 -24.77
C ALA A 821 9.84 8.68 -25.39
N MET A 822 8.53 8.61 -25.20
CA MET A 822 7.60 7.74 -25.92
C MET A 822 6.49 8.62 -26.52
N VAL A 823 6.56 8.83 -27.79
CA VAL A 823 5.62 9.69 -28.54
C VAL A 823 4.56 8.84 -29.22
#